data_4139be0c71911b8d24d1ac26d98a91d8
#
_entry.id   4139be0c71911b8d24d1ac26d98a91d8
#
_cell.length_a   1.000
_cell.length_b   1.000
_cell.length_c   1.000
_cell.angle_alpha   90.00
_cell.angle_beta   90.00
_cell.angle_gamma   90.00
#
_symmetry.space_group_name_H-M   'P 1'
#
loop_
_entity.id
_entity.type
_entity.pdbx_description
1 polymer ?
#
loop_
_entity_poly.entity_id
_entity_poly.type
_entity_poly.pdbx_seq_one_letter_code
_entity_poly.pdbx_strand_id
1 'polypeptide(L)'
;MKKTSNAQRPTSNVQRKRAGCAIFAVIILFAHFANGEVAELEMAVRPLEEGVPQVAVMRLRQILQGELADADRKTVTAKLGEALLAAGEPEEALKVLRDPGLQDLPAIRLWQAQALASSQRWNEALALYQQAAQSRSPFRATAILGQAEALRVLQRFDEALRLLATLLSDPKWSDRAQLRSIELLLDKRDNTGARRLLDKARPSALTDKKEKRYLQGRLQAQLDNHERALELYQTVVRRTEGVSRAVLIATLCAIAESNLQLKTPEAGDDALEDFVEHFPTDPELPTIFAKLDQLYRAERQPSSQELSRWANDSFQPRRSLAQWYLARSELRAGRRDGARRAYEKLRAAHAAFPALAEGLFEFAQLEIEDRRFEEALAILDEAKALQPPRAWLDRIALLAGRAHYQARHFEAAAQMFEEVAQASPRLASDSLFNASLAWLQQSDNVRFVADVKELTKNGGNDEARGDLLLEEGLTQAAQGNKKAAETLDNFLRQFPRHKRAAEGWVALAELAFHGAPPRFDEARKNLETARKSEPSAAASERADYLAIWIEDAAPNTDPGKVIGTATEFLRKYPSSPFIPDVRMKLAETFYRQQNFPNAQTQFQILAQENPRGPFTERALFFAAKSATQSMAAQSLDRALVLLDEVVKKNGELKWTARNEQAAIERKLGKAQDAATLYDEVLQGNAKPEEKREALCGKGDIFYESGEADHENYKRAIEVYDQLAAQKDAPLHWRNQALFKKGICLEKLGERDNALATFYKIIEEETRPDRPQREFFWYYKAGFNAARLLEDDSKWQPAAVVYQKLASAGGARSEEAKSRLGRLRLEHFLWEQ
;
A
#
# COMPACT_ATOMS: atom_id res chain seq x y z
N MET A 1 -17.76 -32.22 -47.75
CA MET A 1 -18.98 -32.90 -48.24
C MET A 1 -20.13 -32.41 -47.38
N LYS A 2 -21.10 -31.86 -48.04
CA LYS A 2 -22.36 -31.35 -47.55
C LYS A 2 -23.15 -32.37 -46.74
N LYS A 3 -23.76 -31.94 -45.61
CA LYS A 3 -25.16 -32.25 -45.31
C LYS A 3 -25.74 -31.20 -44.38
N THR A 4 -26.56 -30.38 -44.92
CA THR A 4 -27.58 -29.55 -44.29
C THR A 4 -28.63 -30.44 -43.65
N SER A 5 -29.03 -30.17 -42.40
CA SER A 5 -30.38 -30.52 -41.95
C SER A 5 -30.99 -29.36 -41.19
N ASN A 6 -32.04 -28.83 -41.80
CA ASN A 6 -33.05 -27.97 -41.20
C ASN A 6 -33.64 -28.65 -39.96
N ALA A 7 -33.63 -27.96 -38.84
CA ALA A 7 -34.53 -28.24 -37.74
C ALA A 7 -35.34 -26.97 -37.43
N GLN A 8 -36.62 -27.12 -37.68
CA GLN A 8 -37.69 -26.18 -37.52
C GLN A 8 -37.80 -25.63 -36.08
N ARG A 9 -38.05 -24.33 -35.99
CA ARG A 9 -38.53 -23.68 -34.78
C ARG A 9 -39.86 -24.30 -34.32
N PRO A 10 -40.04 -24.66 -33.05
CA PRO A 10 -41.38 -24.81 -32.48
C PRO A 10 -41.85 -23.42 -32.05
N THR A 11 -42.84 -22.93 -32.73
CA THR A 11 -43.65 -21.78 -32.36
C THR A 11 -44.40 -22.01 -31.07
N SER A 12 -44.28 -21.08 -30.13
CA SER A 12 -45.30 -20.55 -29.20
C SER A 12 -46.52 -21.46 -28.90
N ASN A 13 -46.47 -22.13 -27.75
CA ASN A 13 -47.70 -22.48 -27.01
C ASN A 13 -47.48 -22.74 -25.50
N VAL A 14 -46.76 -21.87 -24.81
CA VAL A 14 -46.60 -21.89 -23.34
C VAL A 14 -47.10 -20.59 -22.68
N GLN A 15 -48.11 -19.97 -23.27
CA GLN A 15 -48.81 -18.81 -22.70
C GLN A 15 -50.28 -19.06 -22.40
N ARG A 16 -50.62 -20.11 -21.74
CA ARG A 16 -52.01 -20.27 -21.23
C ARG A 16 -52.02 -21.26 -20.08
N LYS A 17 -51.63 -20.87 -18.88
CA LYS A 17 -52.10 -21.37 -17.58
C LYS A 17 -51.28 -20.79 -16.41
N ARG A 18 -51.35 -19.42 -16.24
CA ARG A 18 -50.93 -18.75 -15.00
C ARG A 18 -52.05 -17.82 -14.55
N ALA A 19 -53.23 -18.38 -14.40
CA ALA A 19 -54.37 -17.62 -13.87
C ALA A 19 -55.03 -18.48 -12.82
N GLY A 20 -54.58 -18.41 -11.60
CA GLY A 20 -55.17 -19.22 -10.55
C GLY A 20 -55.21 -18.61 -9.14
N CYS A 21 -54.62 -17.47 -8.89
CA CYS A 21 -54.58 -16.89 -7.56
C CYS A 21 -54.91 -15.39 -7.47
N ALA A 22 -55.08 -14.66 -8.56
CA ALA A 22 -55.37 -13.23 -8.53
C ALA A 22 -56.85 -12.87 -8.81
N ILE A 23 -57.67 -13.82 -9.25
CA ILE A 23 -59.00 -13.52 -9.82
C ILE A 23 -60.06 -13.09 -8.79
N PHE A 24 -59.88 -13.30 -7.49
CA PHE A 24 -60.94 -13.04 -6.52
C PHE A 24 -60.88 -11.66 -5.81
N ALA A 25 -59.81 -10.90 -5.95
CA ALA A 25 -59.69 -9.56 -5.33
C ALA A 25 -60.30 -8.42 -6.20
N VAL A 26 -60.41 -8.68 -7.52
CA VAL A 26 -60.81 -7.65 -8.49
C VAL A 26 -62.31 -7.29 -8.41
N ILE A 27 -63.16 -8.22 -8.02
CA ILE A 27 -64.64 -8.08 -8.16
C ILE A 27 -65.27 -7.09 -7.10
N ILE A 28 -64.61 -6.78 -6.03
CA ILE A 28 -65.24 -5.98 -4.94
C ILE A 28 -65.03 -4.44 -5.09
N LEU A 29 -64.13 -4.00 -5.97
CA LEU A 29 -63.83 -2.57 -6.19
C LEU A 29 -64.63 -1.92 -7.34
N PHE A 30 -65.25 -2.72 -8.22
CA PHE A 30 -65.95 -2.21 -9.43
C PHE A 30 -67.38 -1.72 -9.23
N ALA A 31 -67.92 -1.66 -8.03
CA ALA A 31 -69.34 -1.43 -7.83
C ALA A 31 -69.83 0.02 -8.03
N HIS A 32 -69.00 0.95 -8.48
CA HIS A 32 -69.39 2.38 -8.55
C HIS A 32 -69.01 3.12 -9.84
N PHE A 33 -68.61 2.44 -10.90
CA PHE A 33 -68.31 3.10 -12.18
C PHE A 33 -69.49 3.16 -13.15
N ALA A 34 -69.61 4.22 -13.94
CA ALA A 34 -70.48 4.27 -15.10
C ALA A 34 -69.96 3.30 -16.20
N ASN A 35 -70.85 2.71 -17.02
CA ASN A 35 -70.57 1.60 -17.91
C ASN A 35 -69.40 1.79 -18.93
N GLY A 36 -68.94 3.00 -19.20
CA GLY A 36 -67.81 3.28 -20.11
C GLY A 36 -66.45 3.32 -19.40
N GLU A 37 -66.40 3.85 -18.20
CA GLU A 37 -65.19 4.02 -17.41
C GLU A 37 -64.73 2.72 -16.74
N VAL A 38 -65.65 1.80 -16.46
CA VAL A 38 -65.35 0.45 -16.00
C VAL A 38 -64.53 -0.32 -17.02
N ALA A 39 -64.85 -0.20 -18.29
CA ALA A 39 -64.13 -0.87 -19.36
C ALA A 39 -62.69 -0.32 -19.58
N GLU A 40 -62.50 0.98 -19.36
CA GLU A 40 -61.18 1.60 -19.46
C GLU A 40 -60.25 1.22 -18.29
N LEU A 41 -60.79 1.17 -17.05
CA LEU A 41 -60.05 0.70 -15.88
C LEU A 41 -59.73 -0.81 -16.01
N GLU A 42 -60.65 -1.65 -16.45
CA GLU A 42 -60.39 -3.07 -16.70
C GLU A 42 -59.24 -3.28 -17.72
N MET A 43 -59.31 -2.54 -18.84
CA MET A 43 -58.21 -2.57 -19.85
C MET A 43 -56.85 -2.07 -19.27
N ALA A 44 -56.87 -1.11 -18.38
CA ALA A 44 -55.65 -0.58 -17.71
C ALA A 44 -55.06 -1.56 -16.70
N VAL A 45 -55.88 -2.29 -15.96
CA VAL A 45 -55.48 -3.24 -14.92
C VAL A 45 -55.14 -4.62 -15.52
N ARG A 46 -55.70 -5.00 -16.64
CA ARG A 46 -55.48 -6.29 -17.26
C ARG A 46 -53.99 -6.65 -17.46
N PRO A 47 -53.04 -5.77 -17.87
CA PRO A 47 -51.63 -6.08 -17.95
C PRO A 47 -51.05 -6.49 -16.59
N LEU A 48 -51.55 -5.97 -15.47
CA LEU A 48 -51.12 -6.40 -14.13
C LEU A 48 -51.45 -7.87 -13.89
N GLU A 49 -52.65 -8.33 -14.30
CA GLU A 49 -53.08 -9.73 -14.23
C GLU A 49 -52.30 -10.63 -15.17
N GLU A 50 -51.92 -10.10 -16.31
CA GLU A 50 -51.11 -10.77 -17.32
C GLU A 50 -49.60 -10.80 -16.98
N GLY A 51 -49.18 -10.15 -15.90
CA GLY A 51 -47.79 -10.14 -15.41
C GLY A 51 -46.89 -9.09 -16.11
N VAL A 52 -47.48 -8.03 -16.66
CA VAL A 52 -46.74 -6.90 -17.27
C VAL A 52 -47.12 -5.60 -16.55
N PRO A 53 -46.76 -5.44 -15.25
CA PRO A 53 -47.24 -4.36 -14.41
C PRO A 53 -46.80 -2.97 -14.90
N GLN A 54 -45.68 -2.86 -15.59
CA GLN A 54 -45.19 -1.58 -16.13
C GLN A 54 -46.18 -0.97 -17.13
N VAL A 55 -46.88 -1.80 -17.93
CA VAL A 55 -47.91 -1.32 -18.86
C VAL A 55 -49.14 -0.86 -18.07
N ALA A 56 -49.51 -1.56 -16.99
CA ALA A 56 -50.58 -1.13 -16.12
C ALA A 56 -50.25 0.22 -15.46
N VAL A 57 -49.04 0.42 -14.93
CA VAL A 57 -48.57 1.70 -14.35
C VAL A 57 -48.73 2.85 -15.37
N MET A 58 -48.24 2.63 -16.61
CA MET A 58 -48.33 3.64 -17.69
C MET A 58 -49.81 4.01 -17.98
N ARG A 59 -50.69 3.02 -18.17
CA ARG A 59 -52.10 3.24 -18.46
C ARG A 59 -52.84 3.90 -17.32
N LEU A 60 -52.63 3.48 -16.07
CA LEU A 60 -53.24 4.06 -14.88
C LEU A 60 -52.78 5.51 -14.67
N ARG A 61 -51.51 5.84 -14.93
CA ARG A 61 -51.02 7.22 -14.91
C ARG A 61 -51.68 8.07 -15.99
N GLN A 62 -51.94 7.52 -17.18
CA GLN A 62 -52.64 8.22 -18.24
C GLN A 62 -54.10 8.52 -17.89
N ILE A 63 -54.84 7.54 -17.31
CA ILE A 63 -56.19 7.75 -16.83
C ILE A 63 -56.24 8.86 -15.76
N LEU A 64 -55.29 8.91 -14.83
CA LEU A 64 -55.24 9.94 -13.78
C LEU A 64 -55.03 11.37 -14.27
N GLN A 65 -54.57 11.54 -15.53
CA GLN A 65 -54.43 12.85 -16.19
C GLN A 65 -55.76 13.38 -16.70
N GLY A 66 -56.80 12.51 -16.84
CA GLY A 66 -58.12 12.89 -17.28
C GLY A 66 -59.02 13.45 -16.13
N GLU A 67 -60.20 13.96 -16.53
CA GLU A 67 -61.22 14.34 -15.58
C GLU A 67 -61.89 13.08 -15.05
N LEU A 68 -61.82 12.83 -13.74
CA LEU A 68 -62.40 11.70 -13.05
C LEU A 68 -63.25 12.14 -11.85
N ALA A 69 -64.36 11.46 -11.58
CA ALA A 69 -65.08 11.62 -10.34
C ALA A 69 -64.18 11.22 -9.14
N ASP A 70 -64.36 11.84 -7.99
CA ASP A 70 -63.52 11.62 -6.80
C ASP A 70 -63.41 10.13 -6.41
N ALA A 71 -64.51 9.37 -6.52
CA ALA A 71 -64.54 7.94 -6.19
C ALA A 71 -63.68 7.11 -7.17
N ASP A 72 -63.72 7.46 -8.45
CA ASP A 72 -63.03 6.80 -9.52
C ASP A 72 -61.53 7.13 -9.45
N ARG A 73 -61.20 8.39 -9.21
CA ARG A 73 -59.82 8.84 -8.96
C ARG A 73 -59.19 8.07 -7.81
N LYS A 74 -59.89 7.88 -6.69
CA LYS A 74 -59.41 7.06 -5.57
C LYS A 74 -59.12 5.60 -5.97
N THR A 75 -60.03 5.00 -6.74
CA THR A 75 -59.88 3.60 -7.17
C THR A 75 -58.71 3.43 -8.12
N VAL A 76 -58.56 4.33 -9.11
CA VAL A 76 -57.44 4.32 -10.06
C VAL A 76 -56.10 4.56 -9.35
N THR A 77 -56.07 5.51 -8.39
CA THR A 77 -54.90 5.79 -7.59
C THR A 77 -54.48 4.58 -6.73
N ALA A 78 -55.44 3.91 -6.09
CA ALA A 78 -55.20 2.69 -5.34
C ALA A 78 -54.62 1.56 -6.22
N LYS A 79 -55.18 1.38 -7.43
CA LYS A 79 -54.70 0.42 -8.41
C LYS A 79 -53.32 0.78 -8.99
N LEU A 80 -53.00 2.07 -9.13
CA LEU A 80 -51.67 2.52 -9.47
C LEU A 80 -50.64 2.10 -8.40
N GLY A 81 -50.99 2.26 -7.12
CA GLY A 81 -50.12 1.80 -6.02
C GLY A 81 -49.88 0.27 -6.05
N GLU A 82 -50.95 -0.52 -6.34
CA GLU A 82 -50.81 -1.98 -6.55
C GLU A 82 -49.91 -2.33 -7.74
N ALA A 83 -50.09 -1.63 -8.87
CA ALA A 83 -49.31 -1.84 -10.08
C ALA A 83 -47.83 -1.46 -9.89
N LEU A 84 -47.52 -0.36 -9.19
CA LEU A 84 -46.16 0.05 -8.84
C LEU A 84 -45.48 -0.97 -7.92
N LEU A 85 -46.20 -1.54 -6.95
CA LEU A 85 -45.67 -2.64 -6.15
C LEU A 85 -45.30 -3.86 -7.01
N ALA A 86 -46.19 -4.23 -7.90
CA ALA A 86 -45.98 -5.35 -8.80
C ALA A 86 -44.85 -5.07 -9.82
N ALA A 87 -44.63 -3.79 -10.18
CA ALA A 87 -43.55 -3.33 -11.03
C ALA A 87 -42.20 -3.28 -10.33
N GLY A 88 -42.13 -3.45 -8.99
CA GLY A 88 -40.93 -3.37 -8.18
C GLY A 88 -40.50 -1.95 -7.81
N GLU A 89 -41.46 -1.02 -7.79
CA GLU A 89 -41.25 0.40 -7.43
C GLU A 89 -41.90 0.73 -6.04
N PRO A 90 -41.40 0.15 -4.94
CA PRO A 90 -42.09 0.23 -3.64
C PRO A 90 -42.13 1.64 -3.05
N GLU A 91 -41.09 2.45 -3.25
CA GLU A 91 -41.06 3.84 -2.72
C GLU A 91 -42.08 4.73 -3.45
N GLU A 92 -42.20 4.58 -4.78
CA GLU A 92 -43.21 5.29 -5.56
C GLU A 92 -44.64 4.82 -5.20
N ALA A 93 -44.80 3.48 -5.02
CA ALA A 93 -46.06 2.92 -4.54
C ALA A 93 -46.44 3.52 -3.18
N LEU A 94 -45.47 3.64 -2.25
CA LEU A 94 -45.72 4.17 -0.91
C LEU A 94 -46.12 5.64 -0.95
N LYS A 95 -45.54 6.46 -1.84
CA LYS A 95 -45.94 7.86 -2.05
C LYS A 95 -47.39 7.96 -2.48
N VAL A 96 -47.77 7.17 -3.48
CA VAL A 96 -49.15 7.13 -4.01
C VAL A 96 -50.15 6.61 -2.97
N LEU A 97 -49.85 5.53 -2.25
CA LEU A 97 -50.70 4.90 -1.28
C LEU A 97 -50.85 5.69 0.05
N ARG A 98 -50.02 6.70 0.30
CA ARG A 98 -50.14 7.60 1.46
C ARG A 98 -51.17 8.68 1.29
N ASP A 99 -51.83 8.78 0.16
CA ASP A 99 -52.90 9.74 -0.06
C ASP A 99 -53.98 9.57 1.03
N PRO A 100 -54.32 10.65 1.77
CA PRO A 100 -55.35 10.59 2.83
C PRO A 100 -56.72 10.12 2.32
N GLY A 101 -57.06 10.41 1.08
CA GLY A 101 -58.30 9.99 0.46
C GLY A 101 -58.47 8.48 0.27
N LEU A 102 -57.39 7.70 0.36
CA LEU A 102 -57.38 6.25 0.14
C LEU A 102 -57.56 5.43 1.42
N GLN A 103 -57.43 6.03 2.60
CA GLN A 103 -57.30 5.32 3.88
C GLN A 103 -58.52 4.47 4.26
N ASP A 104 -59.67 4.76 3.67
CA ASP A 104 -60.94 4.02 3.89
C ASP A 104 -60.99 2.70 3.07
N LEU A 105 -60.12 2.52 2.11
CA LEU A 105 -60.04 1.33 1.26
C LEU A 105 -59.35 0.16 1.99
N PRO A 106 -59.99 -1.02 2.08
CA PRO A 106 -59.47 -2.14 2.89
C PRO A 106 -58.11 -2.67 2.48
N ALA A 107 -57.73 -2.51 1.19
CA ALA A 107 -56.47 -3.01 0.64
C ALA A 107 -55.27 -2.09 0.94
N ILE A 108 -55.49 -0.80 1.21
CA ILE A 108 -54.42 0.20 1.26
C ILE A 108 -53.37 -0.12 2.32
N ARG A 109 -53.79 -0.47 3.54
CA ARG A 109 -52.87 -0.82 4.63
C ARG A 109 -52.05 -2.06 4.31
N LEU A 110 -52.64 -3.03 3.60
CA LEU A 110 -51.89 -4.21 3.12
C LEU A 110 -50.84 -3.81 2.09
N TRP A 111 -51.19 -3.01 1.09
CA TRP A 111 -50.27 -2.60 0.06
C TRP A 111 -49.17 -1.66 0.58
N GLN A 112 -49.49 -0.76 1.50
CA GLN A 112 -48.49 0.05 2.22
C GLN A 112 -47.51 -0.84 3.00
N ALA A 113 -48.03 -1.85 3.71
CA ALA A 113 -47.20 -2.79 4.44
C ALA A 113 -46.29 -3.60 3.52
N GLN A 114 -46.80 -4.01 2.35
CA GLN A 114 -46.00 -4.70 1.32
C GLN A 114 -44.91 -3.80 0.73
N ALA A 115 -45.22 -2.52 0.49
CA ALA A 115 -44.23 -1.54 0.02
C ALA A 115 -43.11 -1.35 1.04
N LEU A 116 -43.46 -1.19 2.33
CA LEU A 116 -42.48 -1.07 3.40
C LEU A 116 -41.62 -2.33 3.55
N ALA A 117 -42.25 -3.50 3.46
CA ALA A 117 -41.52 -4.78 3.51
C ALA A 117 -40.53 -4.92 2.34
N SER A 118 -40.95 -4.55 1.12
CA SER A 118 -40.06 -4.52 -0.06
C SER A 118 -38.93 -3.54 0.08
N SER A 119 -39.12 -2.44 0.83
CA SER A 119 -38.09 -1.45 1.20
C SER A 119 -37.29 -1.83 2.46
N GLN A 120 -37.39 -3.06 2.95
CA GLN A 120 -36.68 -3.58 4.14
C GLN A 120 -37.09 -2.87 5.47
N ARG A 121 -38.17 -2.11 5.51
CA ARG A 121 -38.69 -1.37 6.68
C ARG A 121 -39.64 -2.23 7.52
N TRP A 122 -39.11 -3.37 8.00
CA TRP A 122 -39.90 -4.46 8.57
C TRP A 122 -40.70 -4.10 9.83
N ASN A 123 -40.21 -3.22 10.70
CA ASN A 123 -40.95 -2.79 11.90
C ASN A 123 -42.18 -1.96 11.54
N GLU A 124 -42.06 -1.08 10.56
CA GLU A 124 -43.20 -0.27 10.09
C GLU A 124 -44.20 -1.14 9.30
N ALA A 125 -43.66 -2.05 8.44
CA ALA A 125 -44.49 -3.02 7.75
C ALA A 125 -45.30 -3.88 8.71
N LEU A 126 -44.68 -4.37 9.79
CA LEU A 126 -45.36 -5.17 10.82
C LEU A 126 -46.54 -4.44 11.44
N ALA A 127 -46.39 -3.17 11.78
CA ALA A 127 -47.47 -2.36 12.36
C ALA A 127 -48.66 -2.23 11.40
N LEU A 128 -48.43 -2.02 10.10
CA LEU A 128 -49.48 -1.92 9.09
C LEU A 128 -50.12 -3.27 8.77
N TYR A 129 -49.35 -4.36 8.73
CA TYR A 129 -49.86 -5.72 8.59
C TYR A 129 -50.79 -6.07 9.77
N GLN A 130 -50.46 -5.67 11.01
CA GLN A 130 -51.29 -5.86 12.19
C GLN A 130 -52.64 -5.15 12.03
N GLN A 131 -52.63 -3.92 11.58
CA GLN A 131 -53.87 -3.16 11.33
C GLN A 131 -54.71 -3.80 10.21
N ALA A 132 -54.07 -4.22 9.11
CA ALA A 132 -54.79 -4.90 8.01
C ALA A 132 -55.34 -6.26 8.42
N ALA A 133 -54.70 -6.99 9.33
CA ALA A 133 -55.17 -8.29 9.85
C ALA A 133 -56.36 -8.18 10.83
N GLN A 134 -56.53 -7.04 11.48
CA GLN A 134 -57.68 -6.78 12.37
C GLN A 134 -59.02 -6.55 11.63
N SER A 135 -58.95 -6.15 10.36
CA SER A 135 -60.14 -5.90 9.55
C SER A 135 -60.85 -7.20 9.16
N ARG A 136 -62.21 -7.16 9.05
CA ARG A 136 -63.02 -8.25 8.48
C ARG A 136 -62.93 -8.29 6.93
N SER A 137 -61.86 -7.80 6.35
CA SER A 137 -61.67 -7.69 4.90
C SER A 137 -61.22 -9.04 4.29
N PRO A 138 -61.42 -9.24 3.01
CA PRO A 138 -60.94 -10.41 2.30
C PRO A 138 -59.39 -10.52 2.30
N PHE A 139 -58.70 -9.45 2.68
CA PHE A 139 -57.22 -9.37 2.73
C PHE A 139 -56.66 -9.84 4.09
N ARG A 140 -57.50 -10.15 5.08
CA ARG A 140 -57.05 -10.53 6.43
C ARG A 140 -56.06 -11.67 6.46
N ALA A 141 -56.29 -12.73 5.73
CA ALA A 141 -55.39 -13.88 5.71
C ALA A 141 -54.04 -13.54 5.05
N THR A 142 -54.06 -12.76 3.96
CA THR A 142 -52.84 -12.26 3.31
C THR A 142 -52.05 -11.34 4.24
N ALA A 143 -52.73 -10.51 5.00
CA ALA A 143 -52.10 -9.64 6.00
C ALA A 143 -51.47 -10.44 7.15
N ILE A 144 -52.12 -11.53 7.61
CA ILE A 144 -51.55 -12.45 8.62
C ILE A 144 -50.27 -13.14 8.07
N LEU A 145 -50.25 -13.59 6.82
CA LEU A 145 -49.06 -14.17 6.20
C LEU A 145 -47.93 -13.14 6.09
N GLY A 146 -48.24 -11.90 5.68
CA GLY A 146 -47.27 -10.80 5.63
C GLY A 146 -46.73 -10.42 7.01
N GLN A 147 -47.62 -10.40 8.03
CA GLN A 147 -47.26 -10.20 9.43
C GLN A 147 -46.29 -11.30 9.94
N ALA A 148 -46.60 -12.57 9.61
CA ALA A 148 -45.76 -13.71 9.99
C ALA A 148 -44.37 -13.62 9.30
N GLU A 149 -44.31 -13.17 8.06
CA GLU A 149 -43.06 -12.94 7.36
C GLU A 149 -42.27 -11.77 8.00
N ALA A 150 -42.89 -10.67 8.32
CA ALA A 150 -42.23 -9.56 9.02
C ALA A 150 -41.65 -10.01 10.39
N LEU A 151 -42.43 -10.79 11.16
CA LEU A 151 -41.98 -11.37 12.43
C LEU A 151 -40.84 -12.37 12.23
N ARG A 152 -40.81 -13.13 11.12
CA ARG A 152 -39.74 -14.05 10.72
C ARG A 152 -38.43 -13.29 10.57
N VAL A 153 -38.45 -12.22 9.79
CA VAL A 153 -37.27 -11.39 9.53
C VAL A 153 -36.80 -10.70 10.83
N LEU A 154 -37.72 -10.31 11.70
CA LEU A 154 -37.42 -9.75 13.02
C LEU A 154 -37.06 -10.83 14.07
N GLN A 155 -36.93 -12.10 13.67
CA GLN A 155 -36.61 -13.26 14.53
C GLN A 155 -37.60 -13.52 15.67
N ARG A 156 -38.85 -13.03 15.57
CA ARG A 156 -39.93 -13.22 16.55
C ARG A 156 -40.75 -14.46 16.20
N PHE A 157 -40.09 -15.63 16.10
CA PHE A 157 -40.63 -16.89 15.55
C PHE A 157 -41.87 -17.40 16.27
N ASP A 158 -41.89 -17.35 17.61
CA ASP A 158 -43.01 -17.89 18.39
C ASP A 158 -44.32 -17.08 18.22
N GLU A 159 -44.19 -15.78 17.98
CA GLU A 159 -45.34 -14.94 17.66
C GLU A 159 -45.86 -15.22 16.23
N ALA A 160 -44.98 -15.40 15.28
CA ALA A 160 -45.34 -15.77 13.93
C ALA A 160 -46.06 -17.12 13.87
N LEU A 161 -45.57 -18.12 14.62
CA LEU A 161 -46.21 -19.45 14.71
C LEU A 161 -47.62 -19.37 15.30
N ARG A 162 -47.82 -18.57 16.38
CA ARG A 162 -49.16 -18.37 16.97
C ARG A 162 -50.11 -17.74 15.97
N LEU A 163 -49.67 -16.79 15.19
CA LEU A 163 -50.49 -16.14 14.18
C LEU A 163 -50.88 -17.10 13.06
N LEU A 164 -49.92 -17.85 12.51
CA LEU A 164 -50.23 -18.82 11.44
C LEU A 164 -51.17 -19.93 11.92
N ALA A 165 -51.14 -20.32 13.20
CA ALA A 165 -52.08 -21.26 13.77
C ALA A 165 -53.57 -20.83 13.61
N THR A 166 -53.86 -19.52 13.55
CA THR A 166 -55.18 -18.99 13.30
C THR A 166 -55.73 -19.26 11.89
N LEU A 167 -54.85 -19.55 10.94
CA LEU A 167 -55.20 -19.86 9.53
C LEU A 167 -55.33 -21.36 9.26
N LEU A 168 -54.92 -22.25 10.20
CA LEU A 168 -54.91 -23.70 9.97
C LEU A 168 -56.33 -24.30 9.84
N SER A 169 -57.36 -23.65 10.36
CA SER A 169 -58.76 -24.09 10.24
C SER A 169 -59.41 -23.63 8.94
N ASP A 170 -58.80 -22.72 8.18
CA ASP A 170 -59.34 -22.25 6.91
C ASP A 170 -58.82 -23.10 5.75
N PRO A 171 -59.71 -23.90 5.08
CA PRO A 171 -59.29 -24.80 4.01
C PRO A 171 -58.55 -24.12 2.87
N LYS A 172 -58.75 -22.83 2.63
CA LYS A 172 -58.12 -22.04 1.57
C LYS A 172 -56.67 -21.66 1.93
N TRP A 173 -56.38 -21.50 3.19
CA TRP A 173 -55.07 -20.97 3.68
C TRP A 173 -54.26 -21.96 4.48
N SER A 174 -54.87 -23.11 4.88
CA SER A 174 -54.27 -24.12 5.75
C SER A 174 -52.96 -24.64 5.20
N ASP A 175 -52.89 -25.05 3.93
CA ASP A 175 -51.67 -25.59 3.29
C ASP A 175 -50.55 -24.54 3.36
N ARG A 176 -50.83 -23.28 3.01
CA ARG A 176 -49.90 -22.18 3.03
C ARG A 176 -49.41 -21.87 4.45
N ALA A 177 -50.34 -21.83 5.43
CA ALA A 177 -49.97 -21.59 6.82
C ALA A 177 -49.11 -22.69 7.40
N GLN A 178 -49.35 -23.97 7.03
CA GLN A 178 -48.49 -25.09 7.40
C GLN A 178 -47.10 -24.94 6.83
N LEU A 179 -46.91 -24.63 5.54
CA LEU A 179 -45.59 -24.48 4.90
C LEU A 179 -44.84 -23.32 5.53
N ARG A 180 -45.47 -22.18 5.80
CA ARG A 180 -44.83 -21.05 6.50
C ARG A 180 -44.45 -21.43 7.94
N SER A 181 -45.26 -22.24 8.63
CA SER A 181 -44.93 -22.71 9.98
C SER A 181 -43.73 -23.67 9.97
N ILE A 182 -43.61 -24.52 8.95
CA ILE A 182 -42.43 -25.39 8.77
C ILE A 182 -41.19 -24.54 8.50
N GLU A 183 -41.25 -23.52 7.63
CA GLU A 183 -40.16 -22.60 7.34
C GLU A 183 -39.69 -21.89 8.61
N LEU A 184 -40.59 -21.37 9.42
CA LEU A 184 -40.26 -20.74 10.71
C LEU A 184 -39.61 -21.69 11.71
N LEU A 185 -40.01 -22.94 11.77
CA LEU A 185 -39.40 -23.93 12.65
C LEU A 185 -37.99 -24.28 12.18
N LEU A 186 -37.77 -24.34 10.85
CA LEU A 186 -36.41 -24.53 10.27
C LEU A 186 -35.52 -23.31 10.57
N ASP A 187 -36.05 -22.08 10.45
CA ASP A 187 -35.29 -20.86 10.77
C ASP A 187 -34.94 -20.80 12.28
N LYS A 188 -35.88 -21.26 13.13
CA LYS A 188 -35.65 -21.41 14.57
C LYS A 188 -34.72 -22.58 14.93
N ARG A 189 -34.34 -23.44 13.96
CA ARG A 189 -33.60 -24.69 14.15
C ARG A 189 -34.33 -25.76 14.98
N ASP A 190 -35.67 -25.68 15.06
CA ASP A 190 -36.51 -26.74 15.62
C ASP A 190 -36.77 -27.83 14.57
N ASN A 191 -35.73 -28.62 14.28
CA ASN A 191 -35.79 -29.71 13.30
C ASN A 191 -36.80 -30.80 13.67
N THR A 192 -37.06 -31.02 14.93
CA THR A 192 -38.07 -31.99 15.42
C THR A 192 -39.49 -31.52 15.13
N GLY A 193 -39.80 -30.27 15.45
CA GLY A 193 -41.06 -29.64 15.12
C GLY A 193 -41.33 -29.58 13.63
N ALA A 194 -40.30 -29.15 12.85
CA ALA A 194 -40.35 -29.07 11.38
C ALA A 194 -40.62 -30.45 10.76
N ARG A 195 -39.93 -31.51 11.18
CA ARG A 195 -40.15 -32.89 10.73
C ARG A 195 -41.59 -33.33 10.97
N ARG A 196 -42.10 -33.13 12.20
CA ARG A 196 -43.48 -33.52 12.59
C ARG A 196 -44.53 -32.85 11.69
N LEU A 197 -44.35 -31.58 11.35
CA LEU A 197 -45.28 -30.86 10.48
C LEU A 197 -45.08 -31.29 8.99
N LEU A 198 -43.87 -31.50 8.52
CA LEU A 198 -43.59 -32.00 7.17
C LEU A 198 -44.24 -33.37 6.94
N ASP A 199 -44.18 -34.28 7.92
CA ASP A 199 -44.79 -35.62 7.81
C ASP A 199 -46.33 -35.55 7.76
N LYS A 200 -46.92 -34.54 8.37
CA LYS A 200 -48.38 -34.36 8.36
C LYS A 200 -48.89 -33.55 7.15
N ALA A 201 -48.11 -32.64 6.62
CA ALA A 201 -48.51 -31.76 5.52
C ALA A 201 -48.84 -32.57 4.26
N ARG A 202 -50.00 -32.33 3.64
CA ARG A 202 -50.44 -32.96 2.41
C ARG A 202 -50.99 -31.90 1.45
N PRO A 203 -50.15 -30.96 0.98
CA PRO A 203 -50.61 -29.86 0.16
C PRO A 203 -51.26 -30.38 -1.15
N SER A 204 -52.31 -29.73 -1.55
CA SER A 204 -53.07 -30.07 -2.73
C SER A 204 -52.47 -29.44 -3.99
N ALA A 205 -52.09 -28.19 -3.94
CA ALA A 205 -51.53 -27.44 -5.07
C ALA A 205 -50.12 -27.91 -5.46
N LEU A 206 -49.80 -27.88 -6.75
CA LEU A 206 -48.50 -28.25 -7.26
C LEU A 206 -47.38 -27.33 -6.71
N THR A 207 -47.68 -26.04 -6.63
CA THR A 207 -46.77 -25.05 -6.05
C THR A 207 -46.39 -25.38 -4.61
N ASP A 208 -47.38 -25.70 -3.79
CA ASP A 208 -47.17 -26.04 -2.39
C ASP A 208 -46.48 -27.39 -2.20
N LYS A 209 -46.71 -28.36 -3.12
CA LYS A 209 -45.95 -29.62 -3.18
C LYS A 209 -44.49 -29.42 -3.47
N LYS A 210 -44.16 -28.52 -4.38
CA LYS A 210 -42.78 -28.16 -4.72
C LYS A 210 -42.08 -27.40 -3.56
N GLU A 211 -42.79 -26.48 -2.95
CA GLU A 211 -42.27 -25.77 -1.74
C GLU A 211 -42.05 -26.76 -0.58
N LYS A 212 -42.97 -27.72 -0.34
CA LYS A 212 -42.75 -28.79 0.62
C LYS A 212 -41.48 -29.59 0.33
N ARG A 213 -41.20 -29.90 -0.91
CA ARG A 213 -39.94 -30.63 -1.30
C ARG A 213 -38.70 -29.79 -0.97
N TYR A 214 -38.71 -28.50 -1.26
CA TYR A 214 -37.64 -27.59 -0.90
C TYR A 214 -37.45 -27.58 0.65
N LEU A 215 -38.51 -27.46 1.44
CA LEU A 215 -38.42 -27.45 2.91
C LEU A 215 -37.93 -28.81 3.45
N GLN A 216 -38.28 -29.93 2.82
CA GLN A 216 -37.74 -31.26 3.14
C GLN A 216 -36.20 -31.27 2.92
N GLY A 217 -35.73 -30.68 1.81
CA GLY A 217 -34.31 -30.55 1.50
C GLY A 217 -33.59 -29.70 2.56
N ARG A 218 -34.18 -28.56 2.96
CA ARG A 218 -33.63 -27.69 4.02
C ARG A 218 -33.50 -28.45 5.35
N LEU A 219 -34.49 -29.26 5.69
CA LEU A 219 -34.43 -30.10 6.91
C LEU A 219 -33.26 -31.08 6.84
N GLN A 220 -33.06 -31.75 5.68
CA GLN A 220 -31.97 -32.70 5.52
C GLN A 220 -30.60 -31.98 5.61
N ALA A 221 -30.45 -30.81 4.97
CA ALA A 221 -29.25 -30.02 5.07
C ALA A 221 -28.93 -29.58 6.50
N GLN A 222 -29.93 -29.16 7.29
CA GLN A 222 -29.76 -28.83 8.71
C GLN A 222 -29.42 -30.04 9.60
N LEU A 223 -29.66 -31.24 9.12
CA LEU A 223 -29.27 -32.50 9.76
C LEU A 223 -27.94 -33.07 9.20
N ASP A 224 -27.16 -32.24 8.50
CA ASP A 224 -25.91 -32.58 7.82
C ASP A 224 -26.02 -33.70 6.76
N ASN A 225 -27.24 -33.99 6.30
CA ASN A 225 -27.49 -34.97 5.24
C ASN A 225 -27.53 -34.27 3.87
N HIS A 226 -26.44 -33.65 3.46
CA HIS A 226 -26.36 -32.80 2.27
C HIS A 226 -26.61 -33.55 0.95
N GLU A 227 -26.19 -34.83 0.85
CA GLU A 227 -26.49 -35.69 -0.33
C GLU A 227 -28.01 -35.86 -0.48
N ARG A 228 -28.70 -36.18 0.60
CA ARG A 228 -30.16 -36.34 0.57
C ARG A 228 -30.87 -35.02 0.30
N ALA A 229 -30.33 -33.93 0.80
CA ALA A 229 -30.85 -32.58 0.53
C ALA A 229 -30.76 -32.27 -0.98
N LEU A 230 -29.62 -32.55 -1.62
CA LEU A 230 -29.40 -32.36 -3.05
C LEU A 230 -30.40 -33.16 -3.90
N GLU A 231 -30.66 -34.46 -3.56
CA GLU A 231 -31.66 -35.23 -4.25
C GLU A 231 -33.05 -34.56 -4.22
N LEU A 232 -33.44 -34.04 -3.07
CA LEU A 232 -34.72 -33.35 -2.90
C LEU A 232 -34.75 -32.03 -3.70
N TYR A 233 -33.69 -31.23 -3.64
CA TYR A 233 -33.58 -29.96 -4.37
C TYR A 233 -33.60 -30.20 -5.89
N GLN A 234 -32.92 -31.22 -6.39
CA GLN A 234 -32.93 -31.59 -7.80
C GLN A 234 -34.34 -31.93 -8.30
N THR A 235 -35.22 -32.54 -7.45
CA THR A 235 -36.61 -32.79 -7.83
C THR A 235 -37.42 -31.48 -7.99
N VAL A 236 -36.97 -30.38 -7.41
CA VAL A 236 -37.60 -29.06 -7.55
C VAL A 236 -37.15 -28.39 -8.85
N VAL A 237 -35.85 -28.41 -9.15
CA VAL A 237 -35.26 -27.65 -10.28
C VAL A 237 -35.37 -28.39 -11.62
N ARG A 238 -35.38 -29.75 -11.66
CA ARG A 238 -35.51 -30.54 -12.91
C ARG A 238 -36.77 -30.24 -13.70
N ARG A 239 -37.86 -29.85 -13.05
CA ARG A 239 -39.14 -29.44 -13.65
C ARG A 239 -39.60 -28.20 -12.97
N THR A 240 -39.42 -27.06 -13.57
CA THR A 240 -39.76 -25.75 -12.99
C THR A 240 -41.28 -25.47 -13.02
N GLU A 241 -42.09 -26.32 -13.69
CA GLU A 241 -43.54 -26.19 -13.66
C GLU A 241 -44.09 -26.23 -12.23
N GLY A 242 -44.85 -25.23 -11.85
CA GLY A 242 -45.42 -25.11 -10.51
C GLY A 242 -44.43 -24.70 -9.40
N VAL A 243 -43.20 -24.29 -9.75
CA VAL A 243 -42.23 -23.74 -8.82
C VAL A 243 -42.38 -22.20 -8.81
N SER A 244 -42.62 -21.62 -7.64
CA SER A 244 -42.57 -20.16 -7.53
C SER A 244 -41.13 -19.66 -7.71
N ARG A 245 -40.99 -18.46 -8.27
CA ARG A 245 -39.66 -17.87 -8.48
C ARG A 245 -38.82 -17.83 -7.19
N ALA A 246 -39.43 -17.44 -6.07
CA ALA A 246 -38.74 -17.40 -4.79
C ALA A 246 -38.23 -18.77 -4.32
N VAL A 247 -39.06 -19.85 -4.49
CA VAL A 247 -38.63 -21.22 -4.17
C VAL A 247 -37.54 -21.71 -5.12
N LEU A 248 -37.54 -21.31 -6.41
CA LEU A 248 -36.51 -21.67 -7.37
C LEU A 248 -35.16 -21.07 -6.96
N ILE A 249 -35.10 -19.75 -6.73
CA ILE A 249 -33.89 -19.05 -6.29
C ILE A 249 -33.35 -19.63 -4.98
N ALA A 250 -34.24 -19.80 -3.99
CA ALA A 250 -33.85 -20.38 -2.71
C ALA A 250 -33.30 -21.81 -2.85
N THR A 251 -33.88 -22.62 -3.79
CA THR A 251 -33.41 -23.97 -4.06
C THR A 251 -32.04 -23.97 -4.73
N LEU A 252 -31.79 -23.08 -5.70
CA LEU A 252 -30.50 -22.93 -6.35
C LEU A 252 -29.40 -22.54 -5.35
N CYS A 253 -29.69 -21.56 -4.48
CA CYS A 253 -28.77 -21.19 -3.41
C CYS A 253 -28.50 -22.33 -2.42
N ALA A 254 -29.52 -23.15 -2.12
CA ALA A 254 -29.38 -24.31 -1.25
C ALA A 254 -28.58 -25.45 -1.88
N ILE A 255 -28.67 -25.64 -3.21
CA ILE A 255 -27.82 -26.56 -3.97
C ILE A 255 -26.36 -26.13 -3.86
N ALA A 256 -26.08 -24.86 -4.10
CA ALA A 256 -24.71 -24.32 -3.98
C ALA A 256 -24.14 -24.56 -2.58
N GLU A 257 -24.90 -24.21 -1.54
CA GLU A 257 -24.48 -24.39 -0.15
C GLU A 257 -24.21 -25.85 0.20
N SER A 258 -25.09 -26.76 -0.22
CA SER A 258 -24.91 -28.20 0.05
C SER A 258 -23.68 -28.78 -0.66
N ASN A 259 -23.38 -28.34 -1.89
CA ASN A 259 -22.17 -28.76 -2.60
C ASN A 259 -20.89 -28.18 -1.94
N LEU A 260 -20.94 -26.96 -1.41
CA LEU A 260 -19.82 -26.40 -0.63
C LEU A 260 -19.54 -27.24 0.63
N GLN A 261 -20.58 -27.67 1.34
CA GLN A 261 -20.44 -28.52 2.52
C GLN A 261 -19.88 -29.92 2.18
N LEU A 262 -20.29 -30.47 1.05
CA LEU A 262 -19.78 -31.75 0.54
C LEU A 262 -18.38 -31.66 -0.12
N LYS A 263 -17.85 -30.44 -0.25
CA LYS A 263 -16.57 -30.16 -0.94
C LYS A 263 -16.56 -30.60 -2.40
N THR A 264 -17.69 -30.42 -3.06
CA THR A 264 -17.92 -30.71 -4.49
C THR A 264 -18.41 -29.45 -5.20
N PRO A 265 -17.67 -28.32 -5.15
CA PRO A 265 -18.14 -27.05 -5.70
C PRO A 265 -18.43 -27.12 -7.20
N GLU A 266 -17.63 -27.92 -7.95
CA GLU A 266 -17.77 -28.11 -9.38
C GLU A 266 -19.10 -28.78 -9.82
N ALA A 267 -19.81 -29.43 -8.89
CA ALA A 267 -21.13 -29.99 -9.12
C ALA A 267 -22.26 -29.04 -8.68
N GLY A 268 -21.89 -27.92 -8.06
CA GLY A 268 -22.84 -26.95 -7.51
C GLY A 268 -23.14 -25.79 -8.47
N ASP A 269 -22.25 -25.49 -9.40
CA ASP A 269 -22.33 -24.35 -10.33
C ASP A 269 -23.24 -24.56 -11.51
N ASP A 270 -23.31 -25.78 -12.09
CA ASP A 270 -24.12 -26.11 -13.27
C ASP A 270 -25.55 -25.54 -13.22
N ALA A 271 -26.25 -25.77 -12.10
CA ALA A 271 -27.65 -25.32 -11.96
C ALA A 271 -27.79 -23.79 -11.86
N LEU A 272 -26.81 -23.11 -11.31
CA LEU A 272 -26.77 -21.67 -11.22
C LEU A 272 -26.35 -21.07 -12.59
N GLU A 273 -25.41 -21.68 -13.27
CA GLU A 273 -24.99 -21.29 -14.63
C GLU A 273 -26.14 -21.44 -15.62
N ASP A 274 -26.86 -22.54 -15.57
CA ASP A 274 -28.09 -22.76 -16.37
C ASP A 274 -29.12 -21.64 -16.09
N PHE A 275 -29.28 -21.22 -14.85
CA PHE A 275 -30.18 -20.14 -14.52
C PHE A 275 -29.70 -18.82 -15.12
N VAL A 276 -28.42 -18.46 -14.97
CA VAL A 276 -27.81 -17.24 -15.54
C VAL A 276 -27.97 -17.23 -17.07
N GLU A 277 -27.79 -18.38 -17.71
CA GLU A 277 -27.93 -18.51 -19.17
C GLU A 277 -29.36 -18.27 -19.65
N HIS A 278 -30.33 -18.88 -18.99
CA HIS A 278 -31.73 -18.81 -19.41
C HIS A 278 -32.47 -17.56 -18.99
N PHE A 279 -32.00 -16.88 -17.90
CA PHE A 279 -32.63 -15.71 -17.32
C PHE A 279 -31.67 -14.52 -17.22
N PRO A 280 -31.08 -14.01 -18.32
CA PRO A 280 -30.02 -13.00 -18.31
C PRO A 280 -30.44 -11.62 -17.81
N THR A 281 -31.75 -11.37 -17.63
CA THR A 281 -32.33 -10.11 -17.18
C THR A 281 -33.02 -10.24 -15.81
N ASP A 282 -32.84 -11.37 -15.13
CA ASP A 282 -33.51 -11.62 -13.86
C ASP A 282 -32.95 -10.70 -12.74
N PRO A 283 -33.82 -10.06 -11.95
CA PRO A 283 -33.38 -9.16 -10.87
C PRO A 283 -32.64 -9.87 -9.72
N GLU A 284 -32.72 -11.22 -9.60
CA GLU A 284 -31.98 -12.00 -8.60
C GLU A 284 -30.58 -12.44 -9.08
N LEU A 285 -30.18 -12.08 -10.28
CA LEU A 285 -28.82 -12.39 -10.76
C LEU A 285 -27.70 -11.96 -9.79
N PRO A 286 -27.77 -10.81 -9.08
CA PRO A 286 -26.76 -10.49 -8.08
C PRO A 286 -26.60 -11.56 -7.01
N THR A 287 -27.72 -12.12 -6.51
CA THR A 287 -27.71 -13.21 -5.52
C THR A 287 -27.10 -14.49 -6.11
N ILE A 288 -27.46 -14.83 -7.34
CA ILE A 288 -26.94 -16.02 -8.04
C ILE A 288 -25.45 -15.88 -8.33
N PHE A 289 -24.99 -14.74 -8.85
CA PHE A 289 -23.55 -14.49 -9.09
C PHE A 289 -22.73 -14.52 -7.80
N ALA A 290 -23.29 -14.01 -6.68
CA ALA A 290 -22.64 -14.08 -5.39
C ALA A 290 -22.44 -15.54 -4.91
N LYS A 291 -23.39 -16.43 -5.20
CA LYS A 291 -23.27 -17.87 -4.90
C LYS A 291 -22.31 -18.57 -5.87
N LEU A 292 -22.34 -18.26 -7.15
CA LEU A 292 -21.36 -18.75 -8.13
C LEU A 292 -19.93 -18.36 -7.72
N ASP A 293 -19.71 -17.12 -7.31
CA ASP A 293 -18.40 -16.68 -6.84
C ASP A 293 -17.92 -17.48 -5.63
N GLN A 294 -18.82 -17.87 -4.71
CA GLN A 294 -18.47 -18.75 -3.59
C GLN A 294 -18.02 -20.15 -4.06
N LEU A 295 -18.72 -20.72 -5.05
CA LEU A 295 -18.37 -22.01 -5.63
C LEU A 295 -17.03 -21.94 -6.36
N TYR A 296 -16.85 -21.00 -7.28
CA TYR A 296 -15.61 -20.79 -8.02
C TYR A 296 -14.37 -20.53 -7.13
N ARG A 297 -14.57 -19.91 -5.95
CA ARG A 297 -13.48 -19.79 -4.95
C ARG A 297 -13.09 -21.11 -4.32
N ALA A 298 -14.04 -22.03 -4.22
CA ALA A 298 -13.83 -23.32 -3.56
C ALA A 298 -13.31 -24.40 -4.52
N GLU A 299 -13.39 -24.17 -5.82
CA GLU A 299 -12.88 -25.07 -6.86
C GLU A 299 -11.35 -25.15 -6.83
N ARG A 300 -10.82 -26.33 -7.19
CA ARG A 300 -9.36 -26.55 -7.26
C ARG A 300 -8.74 -25.84 -8.46
N GLN A 301 -9.48 -25.74 -9.55
CA GLN A 301 -9.07 -25.08 -10.80
C GLN A 301 -10.23 -24.23 -11.32
N PRO A 302 -10.50 -23.09 -10.72
CA PRO A 302 -11.64 -22.25 -11.08
C PRO A 302 -11.54 -21.81 -12.54
N SER A 303 -12.57 -22.12 -13.32
CA SER A 303 -12.71 -21.64 -14.69
C SER A 303 -13.33 -20.24 -14.70
N SER A 304 -12.78 -19.35 -15.50
CA SER A 304 -13.39 -18.04 -15.79
C SER A 304 -14.03 -17.99 -17.19
N GLN A 305 -14.21 -19.13 -17.82
CA GLN A 305 -14.70 -19.22 -19.21
C GLN A 305 -16.13 -18.68 -19.32
N GLU A 306 -17.03 -19.13 -18.44
CA GLU A 306 -18.44 -18.70 -18.42
C GLU A 306 -18.55 -17.21 -18.13
N LEU A 307 -17.83 -16.73 -17.10
CA LEU A 307 -17.76 -15.30 -16.77
C LEU A 307 -17.26 -14.49 -17.97
N SER A 308 -16.23 -14.97 -18.67
CA SER A 308 -15.68 -14.29 -19.85
C SER A 308 -16.68 -14.24 -21.02
N ARG A 309 -17.47 -15.30 -21.20
CA ARG A 309 -18.53 -15.38 -22.20
C ARG A 309 -19.63 -14.35 -21.89
N TRP A 310 -20.18 -14.36 -20.67
CA TRP A 310 -21.24 -13.46 -20.26
C TRP A 310 -20.79 -12.00 -20.18
N ALA A 311 -19.54 -11.76 -19.83
CA ALA A 311 -18.95 -10.41 -19.78
C ALA A 311 -18.91 -9.70 -21.14
N ASN A 312 -19.05 -10.46 -22.23
CA ASN A 312 -19.03 -9.95 -23.60
C ASN A 312 -20.38 -10.07 -24.35
N ASP A 313 -21.45 -10.50 -23.66
CA ASP A 313 -22.76 -10.57 -24.27
C ASP A 313 -23.50 -9.23 -24.28
N SER A 314 -24.78 -9.23 -24.76
CA SER A 314 -25.57 -8.00 -24.88
C SER A 314 -26.59 -7.79 -23.74
N PHE A 315 -26.83 -8.78 -22.88
CA PHE A 315 -27.90 -8.75 -21.88
C PHE A 315 -27.46 -8.11 -20.55
N GLN A 316 -28.26 -7.16 -20.08
CA GLN A 316 -28.09 -6.59 -18.76
C GLN A 316 -29.15 -7.15 -17.79
N PRO A 317 -28.85 -7.34 -16.48
CA PRO A 317 -27.59 -7.01 -15.79
C PRO A 317 -26.51 -8.10 -15.87
N ARG A 318 -26.79 -9.25 -16.56
CA ARG A 318 -25.83 -10.38 -16.65
C ARG A 318 -24.44 -9.94 -17.06
N ARG A 319 -24.35 -9.14 -18.16
CA ARG A 319 -23.04 -8.65 -18.66
C ARG A 319 -22.23 -7.92 -17.60
N SER A 320 -22.83 -6.94 -16.95
CA SER A 320 -22.13 -6.13 -15.96
C SER A 320 -21.74 -6.91 -14.71
N LEU A 321 -22.63 -7.80 -14.25
CA LEU A 321 -22.30 -8.71 -13.15
C LEU A 321 -21.12 -9.63 -13.52
N ALA A 322 -21.16 -10.23 -14.71
CA ALA A 322 -20.08 -11.08 -15.19
C ALA A 322 -18.75 -10.32 -15.30
N GLN A 323 -18.75 -9.07 -15.76
CA GLN A 323 -17.55 -8.21 -15.81
C GLN A 323 -17.00 -7.99 -14.42
N TRP A 324 -17.84 -7.71 -13.43
CA TRP A 324 -17.42 -7.51 -12.03
C TRP A 324 -16.81 -8.78 -11.44
N TYR A 325 -17.52 -9.93 -11.55
CA TYR A 325 -17.02 -11.19 -11.00
C TYR A 325 -15.82 -11.75 -11.77
N LEU A 326 -15.71 -11.46 -13.07
CA LEU A 326 -14.50 -11.74 -13.84
C LEU A 326 -13.31 -10.95 -13.31
N ALA A 327 -13.48 -9.66 -13.02
CA ALA A 327 -12.41 -8.85 -12.44
C ALA A 327 -11.93 -9.45 -11.09
N ARG A 328 -12.86 -9.86 -10.22
CA ARG A 328 -12.52 -10.56 -8.98
C ARG A 328 -11.77 -11.88 -9.22
N SER A 329 -12.19 -12.66 -10.21
CA SER A 329 -11.52 -13.91 -10.60
C SER A 329 -10.09 -13.66 -11.09
N GLU A 330 -9.89 -12.66 -11.94
CA GLU A 330 -8.58 -12.24 -12.44
C GLU A 330 -7.64 -11.77 -11.30
N LEU A 331 -8.16 -11.01 -10.33
CA LEU A 331 -7.38 -10.60 -9.14
C LEU A 331 -6.92 -11.80 -8.31
N ARG A 332 -7.81 -12.77 -8.08
CA ARG A 332 -7.44 -13.99 -7.36
C ARG A 332 -6.35 -14.78 -8.08
N ALA A 333 -6.39 -14.78 -9.40
CA ALA A 333 -5.37 -15.42 -10.24
C ALA A 333 -4.07 -14.58 -10.38
N GLY A 334 -3.97 -13.42 -9.71
CA GLY A 334 -2.82 -12.52 -9.80
C GLY A 334 -2.71 -11.73 -11.11
N ARG A 335 -3.72 -11.79 -11.98
CA ARG A 335 -3.74 -11.15 -13.29
C ARG A 335 -4.34 -9.73 -13.21
N ARG A 336 -3.61 -8.79 -12.59
CA ARG A 336 -4.08 -7.42 -12.34
C ARG A 336 -4.54 -6.67 -13.60
N ASP A 337 -3.83 -6.81 -14.71
CA ASP A 337 -4.21 -6.18 -15.99
C ASP A 337 -5.50 -6.78 -16.58
N GLY A 338 -5.75 -8.07 -16.36
CA GLY A 338 -7.01 -8.73 -16.69
C GLY A 338 -8.17 -8.15 -15.89
N ALA A 339 -7.98 -8.02 -14.60
CA ALA A 339 -8.96 -7.42 -13.69
C ALA A 339 -9.29 -5.97 -14.07
N ARG A 340 -8.27 -5.16 -14.33
CA ARG A 340 -8.45 -3.76 -14.75
C ARG A 340 -9.32 -3.68 -16.02
N ARG A 341 -8.99 -4.44 -17.06
CA ARG A 341 -9.79 -4.46 -18.29
C ARG A 341 -11.25 -4.86 -18.05
N ALA A 342 -11.50 -5.77 -17.12
CA ALA A 342 -12.87 -6.18 -16.79
C ALA A 342 -13.63 -5.07 -16.04
N TYR A 343 -12.96 -4.38 -15.10
CA TYR A 343 -13.52 -3.22 -14.40
C TYR A 343 -13.75 -2.02 -15.35
N GLU A 344 -12.86 -1.76 -16.29
CA GLU A 344 -13.03 -0.71 -17.30
C GLU A 344 -14.29 -0.99 -18.17
N LYS A 345 -14.50 -2.26 -18.56
CA LYS A 345 -15.72 -2.65 -19.27
C LYS A 345 -16.97 -2.46 -18.41
N LEU A 346 -16.90 -2.82 -17.13
CA LEU A 346 -17.99 -2.61 -16.18
C LEU A 346 -18.34 -1.12 -16.06
N ARG A 347 -17.34 -0.25 -15.89
CA ARG A 347 -17.48 1.20 -15.83
C ARG A 347 -18.11 1.75 -17.11
N ALA A 348 -17.60 1.34 -18.28
CA ALA A 348 -18.08 1.78 -19.58
C ALA A 348 -19.51 1.31 -19.92
N ALA A 349 -20.00 0.27 -19.27
CA ALA A 349 -21.33 -0.27 -19.54
C ALA A 349 -22.48 0.65 -19.09
N HIS A 350 -22.25 1.62 -18.19
CA HIS A 350 -23.24 2.55 -17.63
C HIS A 350 -24.54 1.89 -17.22
N ALA A 351 -24.49 0.62 -16.85
CA ALA A 351 -25.67 -0.15 -16.52
C ALA A 351 -26.11 0.13 -15.08
N ALA A 352 -27.29 0.63 -14.90
CA ALA A 352 -27.88 0.78 -13.58
C ALA A 352 -28.24 -0.60 -13.01
N PHE A 353 -27.42 -1.14 -12.13
CA PHE A 353 -27.76 -2.29 -11.29
C PHE A 353 -27.34 -1.99 -9.85
N PRO A 354 -28.06 -2.55 -8.85
CA PRO A 354 -27.89 -2.14 -7.44
C PRO A 354 -26.46 -2.23 -6.90
N ALA A 355 -25.66 -3.17 -7.40
CA ALA A 355 -24.30 -3.40 -6.93
C ALA A 355 -23.21 -2.71 -7.77
N LEU A 356 -23.55 -1.84 -8.73
CA LEU A 356 -22.55 -1.16 -9.55
C LEU A 356 -21.58 -0.31 -8.74
N ALA A 357 -22.09 0.40 -7.73
CA ALA A 357 -21.25 1.19 -6.83
C ALA A 357 -20.22 0.34 -6.08
N GLU A 358 -20.56 -0.92 -5.75
CA GLU A 358 -19.62 -1.86 -5.13
C GLU A 358 -18.51 -2.27 -6.09
N GLY A 359 -18.85 -2.56 -7.34
CA GLY A 359 -17.87 -2.91 -8.38
C GLY A 359 -16.92 -1.74 -8.66
N LEU A 360 -17.41 -0.51 -8.73
CA LEU A 360 -16.59 0.70 -8.88
C LEU A 360 -15.71 0.95 -7.65
N PHE A 361 -16.23 0.72 -6.46
CA PHE A 361 -15.44 0.80 -5.23
C PHE A 361 -14.24 -0.18 -5.24
N GLU A 362 -14.46 -1.43 -5.65
CA GLU A 362 -13.39 -2.41 -5.79
C GLU A 362 -12.38 -2.04 -6.90
N PHE A 363 -12.87 -1.46 -7.99
CA PHE A 363 -11.98 -0.94 -9.03
C PHE A 363 -11.09 0.19 -8.51
N ALA A 364 -11.66 1.14 -7.79
CA ALA A 364 -10.88 2.22 -7.16
C ALA A 364 -9.84 1.68 -6.17
N GLN A 365 -10.16 0.62 -5.40
CA GLN A 365 -9.17 -0.02 -4.53
C GLN A 365 -7.97 -0.56 -5.32
N LEU A 366 -8.22 -1.21 -6.46
CA LEU A 366 -7.16 -1.70 -7.34
C LEU A 366 -6.27 -0.55 -7.85
N GLU A 367 -6.88 0.55 -8.28
CA GLU A 367 -6.13 1.71 -8.78
C GLU A 367 -5.31 2.39 -7.67
N ILE A 368 -5.82 2.45 -6.42
CA ILE A 368 -5.07 2.94 -5.25
C ILE A 368 -3.86 2.06 -4.96
N GLU A 369 -4.03 0.74 -4.99
CA GLU A 369 -2.92 -0.20 -4.79
C GLU A 369 -1.83 -0.06 -5.87
N ASP A 370 -2.22 0.27 -7.10
CA ASP A 370 -1.33 0.54 -8.23
C ASP A 370 -0.83 2.00 -8.25
N ARG A 371 -1.13 2.79 -7.21
CA ARG A 371 -0.77 4.21 -7.03
C ARG A 371 -1.33 5.15 -8.10
N ARG A 372 -2.44 4.80 -8.72
CA ARG A 372 -3.17 5.62 -9.70
C ARG A 372 -4.28 6.40 -8.99
N PHE A 373 -3.88 7.32 -8.15
CA PHE A 373 -4.79 7.99 -7.21
C PHE A 373 -5.85 8.85 -7.91
N GLU A 374 -5.50 9.61 -8.94
CA GLU A 374 -6.44 10.46 -9.68
C GLU A 374 -7.53 9.63 -10.37
N GLU A 375 -7.14 8.51 -10.98
CA GLU A 375 -8.06 7.56 -11.61
C GLU A 375 -9.02 6.97 -10.56
N ALA A 376 -8.48 6.56 -9.42
CA ALA A 376 -9.26 6.02 -8.32
C ALA A 376 -10.28 7.03 -7.78
N LEU A 377 -9.89 8.29 -7.63
CA LEU A 377 -10.77 9.36 -7.18
C LEU A 377 -11.91 9.61 -8.18
N ALA A 378 -11.61 9.66 -9.47
CA ALA A 378 -12.63 9.79 -10.51
C ALA A 378 -13.64 8.63 -10.48
N ILE A 379 -13.19 7.39 -10.27
CA ILE A 379 -14.06 6.22 -10.13
C ILE A 379 -14.92 6.31 -8.86
N LEU A 380 -14.38 6.79 -7.74
CA LEU A 380 -15.12 6.96 -6.50
C LEU A 380 -16.19 8.05 -6.60
N ASP A 381 -15.93 9.11 -7.34
CA ASP A 381 -16.92 10.15 -7.63
C ASP A 381 -18.08 9.60 -8.47
N GLU A 382 -17.79 8.76 -9.47
CA GLU A 382 -18.82 8.05 -10.23
C GLU A 382 -19.64 7.10 -9.32
N ALA A 383 -18.97 6.35 -8.44
CA ALA A 383 -19.65 5.48 -7.48
C ALA A 383 -20.55 6.27 -6.52
N LYS A 384 -20.11 7.45 -6.05
CA LYS A 384 -20.88 8.37 -5.21
C LYS A 384 -22.10 8.92 -5.95
N ALA A 385 -21.94 9.26 -7.24
CA ALA A 385 -23.02 9.80 -8.07
C ALA A 385 -24.18 8.81 -8.29
N LEU A 386 -23.95 7.51 -8.13
CA LEU A 386 -25.00 6.48 -8.17
C LEU A 386 -25.93 6.50 -6.94
N GLN A 387 -25.68 7.35 -5.95
CA GLN A 387 -26.45 7.47 -4.70
C GLN A 387 -26.68 6.11 -4.00
N PRO A 388 -25.65 5.32 -3.75
CA PRO A 388 -25.78 4.04 -3.07
C PRO A 388 -26.28 4.24 -1.63
N PRO A 389 -26.71 3.17 -0.92
CA PRO A 389 -27.09 3.25 0.48
C PRO A 389 -26.02 3.91 1.36
N ARG A 390 -26.43 4.60 2.44
CA ARG A 390 -25.55 5.37 3.31
C ARG A 390 -24.26 4.65 3.71
N ALA A 391 -24.35 3.38 4.05
CA ALA A 391 -23.18 2.58 4.43
C ALA A 391 -22.12 2.50 3.33
N TRP A 392 -22.51 2.50 2.07
CA TRP A 392 -21.61 2.55 0.94
C TRP A 392 -21.05 3.95 0.67
N LEU A 393 -21.86 4.99 0.83
CA LEU A 393 -21.39 6.38 0.76
C LEU A 393 -20.27 6.64 1.78
N ASP A 394 -20.41 6.15 2.99
CA ASP A 394 -19.39 6.28 4.03
C ASP A 394 -18.09 5.53 3.64
N ARG A 395 -18.21 4.31 3.11
CA ARG A 395 -17.05 3.53 2.62
C ARG A 395 -16.34 4.21 1.44
N ILE A 396 -17.12 4.74 0.49
CA ILE A 396 -16.59 5.48 -0.68
C ILE A 396 -15.84 6.71 -0.19
N ALA A 397 -16.40 7.50 0.70
CA ALA A 397 -15.77 8.70 1.24
C ALA A 397 -14.49 8.39 2.04
N LEU A 398 -14.51 7.33 2.87
CA LEU A 398 -13.30 6.88 3.57
C LEU A 398 -12.20 6.44 2.61
N LEU A 399 -12.55 5.74 1.54
CA LEU A 399 -11.57 5.31 0.55
C LEU A 399 -11.03 6.49 -0.27
N ALA A 400 -11.88 7.47 -0.61
CA ALA A 400 -11.46 8.70 -1.25
C ALA A 400 -10.52 9.53 -0.35
N GLY A 401 -10.85 9.67 0.92
CA GLY A 401 -9.96 10.29 1.91
C GLY A 401 -8.59 9.61 1.99
N ARG A 402 -8.58 8.26 1.98
CA ARG A 402 -7.33 7.49 1.93
C ARG A 402 -6.56 7.71 0.63
N ALA A 403 -7.23 7.77 -0.53
CA ALA A 403 -6.60 8.04 -1.82
C ALA A 403 -5.95 9.43 -1.84
N HIS A 404 -6.68 10.47 -1.40
CA HIS A 404 -6.15 11.82 -1.23
C HIS A 404 -4.94 11.85 -0.30
N TYR A 405 -5.00 11.17 0.85
CA TYR A 405 -3.86 11.11 1.78
C TYR A 405 -2.62 10.49 1.13
N GLN A 406 -2.78 9.38 0.41
CA GLN A 406 -1.66 8.72 -0.29
C GLN A 406 -1.13 9.52 -1.47
N ALA A 407 -2.00 10.29 -2.14
CA ALA A 407 -1.63 11.28 -3.16
C ALA A 407 -0.97 12.54 -2.59
N ARG A 408 -0.87 12.67 -1.27
CA ARG A 408 -0.41 13.85 -0.52
C ARG A 408 -1.32 15.08 -0.64
N HIS A 409 -2.57 14.88 -1.00
CA HIS A 409 -3.60 15.93 -0.97
C HIS A 409 -4.22 15.99 0.44
N PHE A 410 -3.42 16.36 1.43
CA PHE A 410 -3.76 16.20 2.85
C PHE A 410 -4.97 17.01 3.28
N GLU A 411 -5.15 18.22 2.76
CA GLU A 411 -6.33 19.05 3.06
C GLU A 411 -7.62 18.39 2.57
N ALA A 412 -7.65 17.91 1.31
CA ALA A 412 -8.80 17.21 0.77
C ALA A 412 -9.08 15.90 1.52
N ALA A 413 -8.04 15.16 1.92
CA ALA A 413 -8.17 13.97 2.73
C ALA A 413 -8.84 14.26 4.07
N ALA A 414 -8.38 15.29 4.78
CA ALA A 414 -8.92 15.69 6.07
C ALA A 414 -10.40 16.09 5.96
N GLN A 415 -10.75 16.92 4.99
CA GLN A 415 -12.14 17.35 4.76
C GLN A 415 -13.06 16.16 4.47
N MET A 416 -12.63 15.17 3.67
CA MET A 416 -13.38 13.95 3.42
C MET A 416 -13.64 13.16 4.72
N PHE A 417 -12.64 13.02 5.56
CA PHE A 417 -12.78 12.32 6.83
C PHE A 417 -13.68 13.08 7.82
N GLU A 418 -13.57 14.41 7.88
CA GLU A 418 -14.46 15.25 8.69
C GLU A 418 -15.93 15.13 8.24
N GLU A 419 -16.19 15.12 6.91
CA GLU A 419 -17.55 14.91 6.36
C GLU A 419 -18.13 13.56 6.83
N VAL A 420 -17.34 12.50 6.80
CA VAL A 420 -17.77 11.18 7.29
C VAL A 420 -18.03 11.22 8.80
N ALA A 421 -17.19 11.88 9.57
CA ALA A 421 -17.34 12.01 11.02
C ALA A 421 -18.65 12.71 11.40
N GLN A 422 -19.01 13.79 10.68
CA GLN A 422 -20.26 14.53 10.90
C GLN A 422 -21.49 13.73 10.50
N ALA A 423 -21.39 12.98 9.40
CA ALA A 423 -22.54 12.32 8.81
C ALA A 423 -22.83 10.92 9.41
N SER A 424 -21.85 10.28 10.04
CA SER A 424 -21.93 8.91 10.55
C SER A 424 -21.30 8.79 11.95
N PRO A 425 -22.10 8.99 13.03
CA PRO A 425 -21.59 8.97 14.41
C PRO A 425 -20.82 7.70 14.81
N ARG A 426 -21.15 6.57 14.17
CA ARG A 426 -20.48 5.28 14.41
C ARG A 426 -19.03 5.27 13.91
N LEU A 427 -18.72 6.11 12.93
CA LEU A 427 -17.39 6.23 12.30
C LEU A 427 -16.67 7.51 12.72
N ALA A 428 -17.30 8.35 13.55
CA ALA A 428 -16.79 9.67 13.89
C ALA A 428 -15.40 9.60 14.53
N SER A 429 -15.16 8.69 15.47
CA SER A 429 -13.86 8.54 16.13
C SER A 429 -12.75 8.17 15.14
N ASP A 430 -12.95 7.15 14.32
CA ASP A 430 -11.93 6.70 13.36
C ASP A 430 -11.70 7.73 12.25
N SER A 431 -12.76 8.42 11.83
CA SER A 431 -12.66 9.44 10.80
C SER A 431 -11.94 10.70 11.30
N LEU A 432 -12.23 11.18 12.51
CA LEU A 432 -11.52 12.30 13.13
C LEU A 432 -10.05 11.97 13.40
N PHE A 433 -9.74 10.73 13.74
CA PHE A 433 -8.36 10.26 13.84
C PHE A 433 -7.61 10.42 12.51
N ASN A 434 -8.23 9.95 11.42
CA ASN A 434 -7.63 10.07 10.09
C ASN A 434 -7.53 11.53 9.61
N ALA A 435 -8.55 12.36 9.91
CA ALA A 435 -8.52 13.80 9.62
C ALA A 435 -7.38 14.49 10.36
N SER A 436 -7.22 14.20 11.67
CA SER A 436 -6.13 14.72 12.48
C SER A 436 -4.76 14.38 11.87
N LEU A 437 -4.55 13.12 11.44
CA LEU A 437 -3.30 12.73 10.77
C LEU A 437 -3.07 13.51 9.48
N ALA A 438 -4.13 13.76 8.69
CA ALA A 438 -4.01 14.51 7.44
C ALA A 438 -3.68 15.99 7.71
N TRP A 439 -4.32 16.64 8.70
CA TRP A 439 -3.99 18.00 9.09
C TRP A 439 -2.57 18.11 9.65
N LEU A 440 -2.10 17.11 10.38
CA LEU A 440 -0.72 17.06 10.87
C LEU A 440 0.29 17.05 9.72
N GLN A 441 0.04 16.24 8.67
CA GLN A 441 0.88 16.21 7.47
C GLN A 441 0.82 17.52 6.67
N GLN A 442 -0.32 18.22 6.68
CA GLN A 442 -0.49 19.54 6.10
C GLN A 442 0.19 20.65 6.92
N SER A 443 0.61 20.33 8.16
CA SER A 443 1.14 21.29 9.14
C SER A 443 0.09 22.33 9.61
N ASP A 444 -1.20 22.02 9.51
CA ASP A 444 -2.28 22.84 10.07
C ASP A 444 -2.56 22.43 11.52
N ASN A 445 -1.77 23.00 12.42
CA ASN A 445 -1.90 22.73 13.86
C ASN A 445 -3.24 23.20 14.45
N VAL A 446 -3.91 24.17 13.84
CA VAL A 446 -5.18 24.71 14.39
C VAL A 446 -6.29 23.69 14.18
N ARG A 447 -6.42 23.16 12.95
CA ARG A 447 -7.42 22.13 12.61
C ARG A 447 -7.06 20.79 13.30
N PHE A 448 -5.80 20.43 13.33
CA PHE A 448 -5.33 19.26 14.09
C PHE A 448 -5.82 19.26 15.53
N VAL A 449 -5.59 20.35 16.28
CA VAL A 449 -6.02 20.46 17.69
C VAL A 449 -7.54 20.45 17.82
N ALA A 450 -8.26 21.05 16.87
CA ALA A 450 -9.72 21.04 16.86
C ALA A 450 -10.27 19.60 16.70
N ASP A 451 -9.74 18.83 15.76
CA ASP A 451 -10.16 17.45 15.53
C ASP A 451 -9.81 16.52 16.67
N VAL A 452 -8.61 16.66 17.27
CA VAL A 452 -8.24 15.89 18.47
C VAL A 452 -9.19 16.17 19.64
N LYS A 453 -9.63 17.42 19.80
CA LYS A 453 -10.61 17.79 20.81
C LYS A 453 -11.99 17.18 20.53
N GLU A 454 -12.41 17.20 19.27
CA GLU A 454 -13.68 16.63 18.85
C GLU A 454 -13.65 15.09 18.92
N LEU A 455 -12.54 14.45 18.54
CA LEU A 455 -12.30 13.03 18.75
C LEU A 455 -12.50 12.62 20.21
N THR A 456 -11.99 13.43 21.15
CA THR A 456 -12.12 13.15 22.58
C THR A 456 -13.59 13.17 23.01
N LYS A 457 -14.42 14.06 22.48
CA LYS A 457 -15.86 14.14 22.78
C LYS A 457 -16.66 12.98 22.17
N ASN A 458 -16.24 12.51 20.98
CA ASN A 458 -16.89 11.42 20.25
C ASN A 458 -16.42 10.01 20.66
N GLY A 459 -15.83 9.86 21.86
CA GLY A 459 -15.45 8.58 22.43
C GLY A 459 -14.10 8.07 21.98
N GLY A 460 -13.22 8.95 21.47
CA GLY A 460 -11.80 8.62 21.19
C GLY A 460 -11.13 8.12 22.47
N ASN A 461 -10.59 6.90 22.42
CA ASN A 461 -9.95 6.27 23.55
C ASN A 461 -8.53 6.84 23.79
N ASP A 462 -7.96 6.53 24.95
CA ASP A 462 -6.61 6.97 25.31
C ASP A 462 -5.53 6.45 24.34
N GLU A 463 -5.77 5.32 23.69
CA GLU A 463 -4.87 4.76 22.70
C GLU A 463 -4.79 5.63 21.44
N ALA A 464 -5.93 6.02 20.86
CA ALA A 464 -5.98 6.91 19.69
C ALA A 464 -5.39 8.30 20.00
N ARG A 465 -5.66 8.84 21.20
CA ARG A 465 -5.09 10.11 21.66
C ARG A 465 -3.58 10.01 21.81
N GLY A 466 -3.08 8.92 22.36
CA GLY A 466 -1.66 8.63 22.47
C GLY A 466 -0.99 8.50 21.11
N ASP A 467 -1.60 7.77 20.17
CA ASP A 467 -1.09 7.67 18.80
C ASP A 467 -0.97 9.05 18.14
N LEU A 468 -1.99 9.92 18.22
CA LEU A 468 -1.94 11.26 17.63
C LEU A 468 -0.86 12.15 18.25
N LEU A 469 -0.71 12.12 19.55
CA LEU A 469 0.32 12.91 20.24
C LEU A 469 1.74 12.42 19.92
N LEU A 470 1.91 11.11 19.75
CA LEU A 470 3.16 10.52 19.26
C LEU A 470 3.45 10.96 17.83
N GLU A 471 2.48 10.83 16.91
CA GLU A 471 2.65 11.25 15.51
C GLU A 471 2.94 12.74 15.38
N GLU A 472 2.31 13.59 16.22
CA GLU A 472 2.64 15.01 16.30
C GLU A 472 4.12 15.22 16.65
N GLY A 473 4.59 14.54 17.71
CA GLY A 473 5.99 14.63 18.13
C GLY A 473 6.97 14.12 17.09
N LEU A 474 6.65 13.01 16.41
CA LEU A 474 7.47 12.44 15.33
C LEU A 474 7.52 13.35 14.10
N THR A 475 6.39 13.93 13.71
CA THR A 475 6.31 14.88 12.60
C THR A 475 7.10 16.15 12.91
N GLN A 476 6.95 16.70 14.11
CA GLN A 476 7.72 17.85 14.58
C GLN A 476 9.22 17.54 14.58
N ALA A 477 9.64 16.34 14.99
CA ALA A 477 11.04 15.91 14.95
C ALA A 477 11.58 15.87 13.52
N ALA A 478 10.83 15.29 12.59
CA ALA A 478 11.20 15.21 11.17
C ALA A 478 11.35 16.60 10.53
N GLN A 479 10.55 17.57 10.98
CA GLN A 479 10.60 18.97 10.51
C GLN A 479 11.68 19.81 11.22
N GLY A 480 12.42 19.24 12.18
CA GLY A 480 13.40 19.98 12.97
C GLY A 480 12.78 20.98 13.95
N ASN A 481 11.50 20.82 14.29
CA ASN A 481 10.80 21.71 15.21
C ASN A 481 11.30 21.51 16.64
N LYS A 482 11.68 22.61 17.32
CA LYS A 482 12.21 22.60 18.69
C LYS A 482 11.21 22.06 19.73
N LYS A 483 9.91 22.06 19.45
CA LYS A 483 8.87 21.52 20.33
C LYS A 483 8.77 20.00 20.32
N ALA A 484 9.39 19.32 19.37
CA ALA A 484 9.30 17.88 19.21
C ALA A 484 9.61 17.11 20.51
N ALA A 485 10.68 17.49 21.20
CA ALA A 485 11.07 16.87 22.47
C ALA A 485 10.01 17.06 23.57
N GLU A 486 9.43 18.25 23.67
CA GLU A 486 8.37 18.56 24.64
C GLU A 486 7.10 17.76 24.36
N THR A 487 6.71 17.65 23.09
CA THR A 487 5.53 16.89 22.65
C THR A 487 5.71 15.39 22.94
N LEU A 488 6.88 14.82 22.62
CA LEU A 488 7.20 13.42 22.90
C LEU A 488 7.27 13.12 24.40
N ASP A 489 7.86 14.02 25.19
CA ASP A 489 7.87 13.91 26.65
C ASP A 489 6.45 13.96 27.23
N ASN A 490 5.59 14.81 26.67
CA ASN A 490 4.20 14.92 27.08
C ASN A 490 3.43 13.62 26.76
N PHE A 491 3.65 13.04 25.57
CA PHE A 491 3.12 11.74 25.21
C PHE A 491 3.53 10.67 26.25
N LEU A 492 4.80 10.54 26.54
CA LEU A 492 5.32 9.53 27.44
C LEU A 492 4.87 9.71 28.89
N ARG A 493 4.63 10.96 29.33
CA ARG A 493 4.06 11.25 30.65
C ARG A 493 2.57 10.93 30.75
N GLN A 494 1.80 11.24 29.71
CA GLN A 494 0.35 10.99 29.71
C GLN A 494 0.02 9.51 29.45
N PHE A 495 0.80 8.86 28.59
CA PHE A 495 0.54 7.48 28.13
C PHE A 495 1.75 6.55 28.34
N PRO A 496 2.26 6.40 29.58
CA PRO A 496 3.51 5.67 29.85
C PRO A 496 3.44 4.17 29.51
N ARG A 497 2.24 3.60 29.39
CA ARG A 497 2.00 2.20 29.03
C ARG A 497 1.43 2.03 27.62
N HIS A 498 1.53 3.05 26.80
CA HIS A 498 1.08 2.97 25.42
C HIS A 498 1.90 1.94 24.65
N LYS A 499 1.25 1.16 23.77
CA LYS A 499 1.93 0.12 22.97
C LYS A 499 3.09 0.63 22.12
N ARG A 500 3.09 1.93 21.80
CA ARG A 500 4.13 2.61 21.02
C ARG A 500 5.04 3.52 21.87
N ALA A 501 5.01 3.38 23.20
CA ALA A 501 5.85 4.23 24.09
C ALA A 501 7.35 4.08 23.75
N ALA A 502 7.80 2.90 23.38
CA ALA A 502 9.17 2.66 22.94
C ALA A 502 9.58 3.50 21.72
N GLU A 503 8.66 3.74 20.77
CA GLU A 503 8.92 4.60 19.61
C GLU A 503 9.17 6.06 20.05
N GLY A 504 8.40 6.56 21.02
CA GLY A 504 8.61 7.89 21.61
C GLY A 504 9.98 8.02 22.28
N TRP A 505 10.41 6.99 23.01
CA TRP A 505 11.75 6.98 23.62
C TRP A 505 12.87 6.93 22.57
N VAL A 506 12.71 6.15 21.49
CA VAL A 506 13.67 6.11 20.38
C VAL A 506 13.76 7.48 19.71
N ALA A 507 12.62 8.13 19.45
CA ALA A 507 12.60 9.47 18.86
C ALA A 507 13.29 10.52 19.75
N LEU A 508 13.07 10.47 21.07
CA LEU A 508 13.82 11.32 22.02
C LEU A 508 15.32 11.03 22.00
N ALA A 509 15.72 9.77 21.84
CA ALA A 509 17.12 9.41 21.70
C ALA A 509 17.73 9.99 20.41
N GLU A 510 17.01 9.95 19.30
CA GLU A 510 17.43 10.56 18.03
C GLU A 510 17.58 12.09 18.17
N LEU A 511 16.61 12.75 18.78
CA LEU A 511 16.68 14.21 19.04
C LEU A 511 17.84 14.59 19.97
N ALA A 512 18.13 13.77 20.98
CA ALA A 512 19.27 14.00 21.85
C ALA A 512 20.59 13.78 21.11
N PHE A 513 20.69 12.77 20.26
CA PHE A 513 21.86 12.47 19.45
C PHE A 513 22.17 13.55 18.41
N HIS A 514 21.13 14.02 17.69
CA HIS A 514 21.27 15.06 16.66
C HIS A 514 21.26 16.49 17.21
N GLY A 515 21.14 16.66 18.51
CA GLY A 515 21.18 17.97 19.15
C GLY A 515 22.52 18.70 18.94
N ALA A 516 22.48 20.01 19.09
CA ALA A 516 23.68 20.84 19.03
C ALA A 516 23.90 21.57 20.37
N PRO A 517 24.77 21.08 21.25
CA PRO A 517 25.65 19.91 21.14
C PRO A 517 24.90 18.57 21.31
N PRO A 518 25.44 17.46 20.77
CA PRO A 518 24.90 16.12 20.99
C PRO A 518 24.90 15.71 22.46
N ARG A 519 23.80 15.10 22.92
CA ARG A 519 23.61 14.65 24.31
C ARG A 519 23.64 13.13 24.38
N PHE A 520 24.86 12.56 24.28
CA PHE A 520 25.07 11.11 24.17
C PHE A 520 24.53 10.31 25.34
N ASP A 521 24.72 10.78 26.58
CA ASP A 521 24.26 10.05 27.77
C ASP A 521 22.72 10.04 27.87
N GLU A 522 22.07 11.13 27.49
CA GLU A 522 20.61 11.19 27.41
C GLU A 522 20.09 10.27 26.31
N ALA A 523 20.73 10.26 25.13
CA ALA A 523 20.38 9.35 24.04
C ALA A 523 20.48 7.87 24.47
N ARG A 524 21.57 7.48 25.13
CA ARG A 524 21.74 6.13 25.68
C ARG A 524 20.66 5.78 26.70
N LYS A 525 20.36 6.67 27.62
CA LYS A 525 19.33 6.48 28.64
C LYS A 525 17.95 6.27 28.01
N ASN A 526 17.61 7.06 27.00
CA ASN A 526 16.35 6.95 26.29
C ASN A 526 16.25 5.62 25.55
N LEU A 527 17.32 5.15 24.86
CA LEU A 527 17.35 3.83 24.24
C LEU A 527 17.21 2.68 25.26
N GLU A 528 17.84 2.81 26.42
CA GLU A 528 17.68 1.83 27.49
C GLU A 528 16.22 1.76 28.00
N THR A 529 15.59 2.92 28.13
CA THR A 529 14.17 3.00 28.52
C THR A 529 13.27 2.44 27.42
N ALA A 530 13.55 2.73 26.14
CA ALA A 530 12.83 2.14 25.01
C ALA A 530 12.86 0.61 25.04
N ARG A 531 14.03 0.01 25.30
CA ARG A 531 14.18 -1.45 25.41
C ARG A 531 13.38 -2.06 26.55
N LYS A 532 13.15 -1.32 27.66
CA LYS A 532 12.34 -1.75 28.82
C LYS A 532 10.84 -1.57 28.61
N SER A 533 10.43 -0.82 27.59
CA SER A 533 9.03 -0.46 27.32
C SER A 533 8.34 -1.44 26.34
N GLU A 534 8.72 -2.70 26.33
CA GLU A 534 8.16 -3.73 25.44
C GLU A 534 8.09 -3.28 23.96
N PRO A 535 9.23 -2.97 23.36
CA PRO A 535 9.26 -2.35 22.03
C PRO A 535 8.73 -3.31 20.95
N SER A 536 8.06 -2.74 19.95
CA SER A 536 7.77 -3.46 18.70
C SER A 536 9.07 -3.92 18.02
N ALA A 537 8.99 -4.89 17.10
CA ALA A 537 10.16 -5.35 16.35
C ALA A 537 10.86 -4.18 15.62
N ALA A 538 10.06 -3.27 15.02
CA ALA A 538 10.57 -2.09 14.33
C ALA A 538 11.24 -1.08 15.29
N ALA A 539 10.64 -0.82 16.44
CA ALA A 539 11.23 0.06 17.45
C ALA A 539 12.53 -0.52 18.02
N SER A 540 12.58 -1.85 18.26
CA SER A 540 13.81 -2.54 18.70
C SER A 540 14.91 -2.43 17.66
N GLU A 541 14.59 -2.67 16.39
CA GLU A 541 15.52 -2.57 15.28
C GLU A 541 16.09 -1.14 15.15
N ARG A 542 15.21 -0.13 15.22
CA ARG A 542 15.62 1.28 15.16
C ARG A 542 16.48 1.69 16.34
N ALA A 543 16.14 1.22 17.55
CA ALA A 543 16.93 1.47 18.76
C ALA A 543 18.34 0.86 18.67
N ASP A 544 18.44 -0.39 18.20
CA ASP A 544 19.71 -1.08 18.04
C ASP A 544 20.55 -0.47 16.92
N TYR A 545 19.92 -0.02 15.82
CA TYR A 545 20.57 0.75 14.78
C TYR A 545 21.16 2.07 15.31
N LEU A 546 20.35 2.87 15.99
CA LEU A 546 20.78 4.16 16.52
C LEU A 546 21.90 4.02 17.57
N ALA A 547 21.88 2.95 18.37
CA ALA A 547 22.92 2.67 19.35
C ALA A 547 24.31 2.57 18.72
N ILE A 548 24.44 2.00 17.52
CA ILE A 548 25.70 1.89 16.79
C ILE A 548 26.29 3.28 16.51
N TRP A 549 25.44 4.19 16.05
CA TRP A 549 25.86 5.56 15.69
C TRP A 549 26.18 6.42 16.91
N ILE A 550 25.43 6.25 18.00
CA ILE A 550 25.71 6.92 19.28
C ILE A 550 27.06 6.46 19.84
N GLU A 551 27.35 5.16 19.78
CA GLU A 551 28.62 4.63 20.24
C GLU A 551 29.78 5.08 19.34
N ASP A 552 29.61 5.16 18.01
CA ASP A 552 30.66 5.63 17.10
C ASP A 552 30.99 7.12 17.25
N ALA A 553 29.99 7.96 17.51
CA ALA A 553 30.12 9.40 17.58
C ALA A 553 30.49 9.94 18.97
N ALA A 554 30.36 9.15 20.01
CA ALA A 554 30.60 9.60 21.38
C ALA A 554 32.10 9.91 21.63
N PRO A 555 32.42 10.92 22.47
CA PRO A 555 33.79 11.14 22.87
C PRO A 555 34.41 9.92 23.56
N ASN A 556 35.66 9.60 23.25
CA ASN A 556 36.39 8.44 23.78
C ASN A 556 35.73 7.10 23.45
N THR A 557 35.23 6.98 22.26
CA THR A 557 34.60 5.77 21.74
C THR A 557 35.52 4.55 21.84
N ASP A 558 34.99 3.45 22.39
CA ASP A 558 35.61 2.14 22.30
C ASP A 558 35.21 1.48 20.97
N PRO A 559 36.13 1.37 19.98
CA PRO A 559 35.79 0.71 18.72
C PRO A 559 35.31 -0.75 18.87
N GLY A 560 35.71 -1.42 19.96
CA GLY A 560 35.25 -2.77 20.27
C GLY A 560 33.74 -2.83 20.54
N LYS A 561 33.20 -1.80 21.20
CA LYS A 561 31.74 -1.69 21.40
C LYS A 561 31.01 -1.49 20.09
N VAL A 562 31.51 -0.60 19.20
CA VAL A 562 30.90 -0.37 17.88
C VAL A 562 30.89 -1.66 17.06
N ILE A 563 32.00 -2.39 17.07
CA ILE A 563 32.10 -3.69 16.38
C ILE A 563 31.10 -4.69 16.97
N GLY A 564 31.02 -4.76 18.30
CA GLY A 564 30.11 -5.68 19.00
C GLY A 564 28.65 -5.40 18.67
N THR A 565 28.22 -4.13 18.79
CA THR A 565 26.83 -3.71 18.53
C THR A 565 26.46 -3.88 17.05
N ALA A 566 27.36 -3.52 16.14
CA ALA A 566 27.13 -3.69 14.70
C ALA A 566 27.03 -5.17 14.30
N THR A 567 27.90 -6.02 14.85
CA THR A 567 27.88 -7.47 14.59
C THR A 567 26.60 -8.11 15.13
N GLU A 568 26.17 -7.73 16.33
CA GLU A 568 24.93 -8.23 16.92
C GLU A 568 23.70 -7.76 16.13
N PHE A 569 23.71 -6.52 15.64
CA PHE A 569 22.64 -6.01 14.77
C PHE A 569 22.50 -6.86 13.50
N LEU A 570 23.62 -7.12 12.80
CA LEU A 570 23.62 -7.92 11.58
C LEU A 570 23.14 -9.36 11.81
N ARG A 571 23.45 -9.92 13.01
CA ARG A 571 22.97 -11.25 13.40
C ARG A 571 21.48 -11.28 13.71
N LYS A 572 20.98 -10.25 14.41
CA LYS A 572 19.60 -10.18 14.91
C LYS A 572 18.59 -9.79 13.82
N TYR A 573 19.00 -8.96 12.85
CA TYR A 573 18.14 -8.41 11.83
C TYR A 573 18.63 -8.71 10.39
N PRO A 574 18.63 -9.99 9.97
CA PRO A 574 19.23 -10.38 8.69
C PRO A 574 18.50 -9.86 7.44
N SER A 575 17.31 -9.30 7.60
CA SER A 575 16.50 -8.73 6.51
C SER A 575 16.28 -7.22 6.67
N SER A 576 17.04 -6.55 7.55
CA SER A 576 16.91 -5.12 7.82
C SER A 576 17.32 -4.27 6.59
N PRO A 577 16.57 -3.21 6.28
CA PRO A 577 17.00 -2.23 5.28
C PRO A 577 18.28 -1.48 5.68
N PHE A 578 18.66 -1.50 6.97
CA PHE A 578 19.85 -0.84 7.49
C PHE A 578 21.13 -1.67 7.38
N ILE A 579 21.06 -2.92 6.92
CA ILE A 579 22.25 -3.79 6.77
C ILE A 579 23.39 -3.13 6.00
N PRO A 580 23.16 -2.46 4.85
CA PRO A 580 24.26 -1.83 4.12
C PRO A 580 24.99 -0.75 4.92
N ASP A 581 24.25 0.09 5.65
CA ASP A 581 24.81 1.14 6.48
C ASP A 581 25.61 0.57 7.65
N VAL A 582 25.03 -0.41 8.36
CA VAL A 582 25.68 -1.06 9.51
C VAL A 582 26.94 -1.80 9.08
N ARG A 583 26.89 -2.52 7.96
CA ARG A 583 28.05 -3.25 7.42
C ARG A 583 29.14 -2.30 6.96
N MET A 584 28.76 -1.17 6.34
CA MET A 584 29.68 -0.10 5.99
C MET A 584 30.39 0.46 7.24
N LYS A 585 29.62 0.77 8.28
CA LYS A 585 30.15 1.26 9.55
C LYS A 585 31.09 0.27 10.23
N LEU A 586 30.71 -1.01 10.25
CA LEU A 586 31.52 -2.09 10.79
C LEU A 586 32.87 -2.20 10.05
N ALA A 587 32.82 -2.16 8.72
CA ALA A 587 34.01 -2.22 7.88
C ALA A 587 34.93 -1.00 8.08
N GLU A 588 34.36 0.21 8.13
CA GLU A 588 35.10 1.46 8.43
C GLU A 588 35.76 1.42 9.81
N THR A 589 35.06 0.83 10.79
CA THR A 589 35.62 0.71 12.16
C THR A 589 36.79 -0.26 12.20
N PHE A 590 36.70 -1.40 11.53
CA PHE A 590 37.84 -2.30 11.36
C PHE A 590 38.98 -1.62 10.63
N TYR A 591 38.71 -0.86 9.58
CA TYR A 591 39.75 -0.12 8.81
C TYR A 591 40.47 0.91 9.67
N ARG A 592 39.73 1.71 10.48
CA ARG A 592 40.31 2.67 11.45
C ARG A 592 41.20 2.00 12.50
N GLN A 593 40.85 0.80 12.91
CA GLN A 593 41.67 -0.03 13.82
C GLN A 593 42.87 -0.72 13.12
N GLN A 594 43.07 -0.49 11.84
CA GLN A 594 44.11 -1.19 11.03
C GLN A 594 43.90 -2.71 10.96
N ASN A 595 42.70 -3.19 11.29
CA ASN A 595 42.32 -4.60 11.12
C ASN A 595 41.84 -4.81 9.67
N PHE A 596 42.81 -4.71 8.74
CA PHE A 596 42.56 -4.72 7.32
C PHE A 596 41.90 -6.01 6.79
N PRO A 597 42.27 -7.20 7.27
CA PRO A 597 41.59 -8.42 6.82
C PRO A 597 40.10 -8.45 7.09
N ASN A 598 39.69 -8.05 8.30
CA ASN A 598 38.24 -7.96 8.65
C ASN A 598 37.56 -6.82 7.93
N ALA A 599 38.21 -5.66 7.79
CA ALA A 599 37.69 -4.55 6.99
C ALA A 599 37.43 -4.98 5.56
N GLN A 600 38.42 -5.60 4.89
CA GLN A 600 38.30 -6.12 3.53
C GLN A 600 37.10 -7.08 3.40
N THR A 601 36.96 -8.03 4.33
CA THR A 601 35.87 -9.00 4.33
C THR A 601 34.51 -8.32 4.39
N GLN A 602 34.31 -7.39 5.33
CA GLN A 602 33.02 -6.71 5.48
C GLN A 602 32.68 -5.81 4.28
N PHE A 603 33.66 -5.10 3.71
CA PHE A 603 33.47 -4.32 2.49
C PHE A 603 33.09 -5.21 1.29
N GLN A 604 33.74 -6.36 1.13
CA GLN A 604 33.44 -7.29 0.04
C GLN A 604 32.04 -7.90 0.19
N ILE A 605 31.64 -8.31 1.39
CA ILE A 605 30.29 -8.82 1.65
C ILE A 605 29.26 -7.74 1.30
N LEU A 606 29.48 -6.49 1.71
CA LEU A 606 28.59 -5.38 1.39
C LEU A 606 28.39 -5.21 -0.12
N ALA A 607 29.49 -5.26 -0.87
CA ALA A 607 29.45 -5.12 -2.33
C ALA A 607 28.75 -6.31 -3.03
N GLN A 608 28.92 -7.52 -2.51
CA GLN A 608 28.30 -8.74 -3.03
C GLN A 608 26.79 -8.82 -2.74
N GLU A 609 26.37 -8.48 -1.51
CA GLU A 609 24.95 -8.49 -1.11
C GLU A 609 24.16 -7.39 -1.81
N ASN A 610 24.82 -6.25 -2.13
CA ASN A 610 24.17 -5.08 -2.73
C ASN A 610 24.89 -4.59 -3.98
N PRO A 611 24.97 -5.37 -5.08
CA PRO A 611 25.79 -5.05 -6.24
C PRO A 611 25.40 -3.79 -7.00
N ARG A 612 24.22 -3.26 -6.77
CA ARG A 612 23.70 -1.98 -7.31
C ARG A 612 23.41 -0.95 -6.22
N GLY A 613 23.80 -1.23 -4.99
CA GLY A 613 23.56 -0.33 -3.85
C GLY A 613 24.44 0.93 -3.91
N PRO A 614 24.04 1.98 -3.16
CA PRO A 614 24.75 3.26 -3.17
C PRO A 614 26.17 3.17 -2.59
N PHE A 615 26.44 2.16 -1.75
CA PHE A 615 27.74 1.99 -1.12
C PHE A 615 28.69 1.05 -1.90
N THR A 616 28.23 0.38 -2.95
CA THR A 616 28.99 -0.71 -3.60
C THR A 616 30.33 -0.25 -4.15
N GLU A 617 30.39 0.88 -4.83
CA GLU A 617 31.62 1.42 -5.39
C GLU A 617 32.64 1.76 -4.29
N ARG A 618 32.20 2.45 -3.24
CA ARG A 618 33.02 2.78 -2.06
C ARG A 618 33.49 1.53 -1.34
N ALA A 619 32.61 0.56 -1.15
CA ALA A 619 32.93 -0.70 -0.50
C ALA A 619 34.01 -1.47 -1.26
N LEU A 620 33.92 -1.61 -2.57
CA LEU A 620 34.97 -2.23 -3.42
C LEU A 620 36.27 -1.48 -3.31
N PHE A 621 36.25 -0.16 -3.38
CA PHE A 621 37.43 0.68 -3.28
C PHE A 621 38.13 0.52 -1.93
N PHE A 622 37.38 0.60 -0.82
CA PHE A 622 37.98 0.44 0.51
C PHE A 622 38.35 -1.02 0.82
N ALA A 623 37.70 -2.02 0.21
CA ALA A 623 38.16 -3.39 0.23
C ALA A 623 39.54 -3.52 -0.43
N ALA A 624 39.74 -2.88 -1.57
CA ALA A 624 41.05 -2.84 -2.27
C ALA A 624 42.10 -2.09 -1.43
N LYS A 625 41.74 -0.95 -0.83
CA LYS A 625 42.65 -0.23 0.08
C LYS A 625 43.05 -1.08 1.28
N SER A 626 42.08 -1.82 1.86
CA SER A 626 42.34 -2.76 2.96
C SER A 626 43.32 -3.87 2.51
N ALA A 627 43.10 -4.43 1.32
CA ALA A 627 43.99 -5.43 0.74
C ALA A 627 45.41 -4.87 0.55
N THR A 628 45.53 -3.65 0.04
CA THR A 628 46.82 -2.97 -0.18
C THR A 628 47.59 -2.76 1.13
N GLN A 629 46.90 -2.54 2.24
CA GLN A 629 47.51 -2.37 3.57
C GLN A 629 47.73 -3.69 4.30
N SER A 630 47.16 -4.78 3.81
CA SER A 630 47.38 -6.12 4.40
C SER A 630 48.75 -6.66 4.05
N MET A 631 49.43 -7.29 5.01
CA MET A 631 50.70 -7.99 4.78
C MET A 631 50.49 -9.44 4.31
N ALA A 632 49.26 -9.82 3.94
CA ALA A 632 48.98 -11.17 3.47
C ALA A 632 49.57 -11.44 2.07
N ALA A 633 49.94 -12.68 1.79
CA ALA A 633 50.34 -13.11 0.47
C ALA A 633 49.27 -12.80 -0.57
N GLN A 634 49.65 -12.35 -1.73
CA GLN A 634 48.76 -12.00 -2.86
C GLN A 634 47.77 -10.88 -2.56
N SER A 635 48.00 -10.07 -1.52
CA SER A 635 47.09 -8.97 -1.15
C SER A 635 47.02 -7.89 -2.22
N LEU A 636 48.15 -7.61 -2.90
CA LEU A 636 48.21 -6.63 -4.00
C LEU A 636 47.43 -7.13 -5.24
N ASP A 637 47.56 -8.42 -5.60
CA ASP A 637 46.76 -8.99 -6.70
C ASP A 637 45.26 -8.92 -6.42
N ARG A 638 44.83 -9.21 -5.18
CA ARG A 638 43.43 -9.03 -4.76
C ARG A 638 42.96 -7.59 -4.85
N ALA A 639 43.83 -6.64 -4.45
CA ALA A 639 43.51 -5.22 -4.57
C ALA A 639 43.31 -4.81 -6.04
N LEU A 640 44.16 -5.28 -6.96
CA LEU A 640 44.02 -5.01 -8.39
C LEU A 640 42.67 -5.51 -8.94
N VAL A 641 42.24 -6.74 -8.57
CA VAL A 641 40.96 -7.32 -8.97
C VAL A 641 39.80 -6.45 -8.47
N LEU A 642 39.81 -6.03 -7.19
CA LEU A 642 38.77 -5.20 -6.60
C LEU A 642 38.72 -3.82 -7.26
N LEU A 643 39.85 -3.20 -7.53
CA LEU A 643 39.92 -1.92 -8.25
C LEU A 643 39.44 -2.03 -9.68
N ASP A 644 39.68 -3.15 -10.36
CA ASP A 644 39.12 -3.39 -11.69
C ASP A 644 37.62 -3.44 -11.69
N GLU A 645 36.99 -4.02 -10.64
CA GLU A 645 35.56 -3.98 -10.43
C GLU A 645 35.06 -2.54 -10.21
N VAL A 646 35.77 -1.72 -9.45
CA VAL A 646 35.42 -0.28 -9.27
C VAL A 646 35.44 0.43 -10.62
N VAL A 647 36.49 0.24 -11.42
CA VAL A 647 36.64 0.85 -12.75
C VAL A 647 35.49 0.43 -13.68
N LYS A 648 35.11 -0.85 -13.67
CA LYS A 648 33.98 -1.39 -14.45
C LYS A 648 32.64 -0.76 -14.06
N LYS A 649 32.47 -0.33 -12.81
CA LYS A 649 31.28 0.41 -12.36
C LYS A 649 31.15 1.76 -13.04
N ASN A 650 32.25 2.35 -13.49
CA ASN A 650 32.31 3.64 -14.17
C ASN A 650 31.63 4.79 -13.38
N GLY A 651 31.75 4.74 -12.06
CA GLY A 651 31.21 5.73 -11.11
C GLY A 651 32.21 6.84 -10.79
N GLU A 652 32.02 7.47 -9.62
CA GLU A 652 32.85 8.61 -9.17
C GLU A 652 34.28 8.23 -8.84
N LEU A 653 34.54 7.01 -8.38
CA LEU A 653 35.87 6.53 -7.95
C LEU A 653 36.67 5.88 -9.08
N LYS A 654 36.15 5.86 -10.30
CA LYS A 654 36.82 5.23 -11.46
C LYS A 654 38.28 5.65 -11.62
N TRP A 655 38.51 6.94 -11.66
CA TRP A 655 39.85 7.46 -11.94
C TRP A 655 40.77 7.40 -10.72
N THR A 656 40.21 7.59 -9.53
CA THR A 656 40.92 7.33 -8.27
C THR A 656 41.38 5.85 -8.21
N ALA A 657 40.48 4.91 -8.58
CA ALA A 657 40.81 3.49 -8.64
C ALA A 657 41.89 3.17 -9.67
N ARG A 658 41.90 3.83 -10.83
CA ARG A 658 42.97 3.71 -11.84
C ARG A 658 44.31 4.20 -11.31
N ASN A 659 44.34 5.32 -10.59
CA ASN A 659 45.56 5.80 -9.93
C ASN A 659 46.10 4.81 -8.90
N GLU A 660 45.22 4.22 -8.09
CA GLU A 660 45.60 3.19 -7.12
C GLU A 660 46.11 1.90 -7.80
N GLN A 661 45.48 1.46 -8.91
CA GLN A 661 45.98 0.34 -9.71
C GLN A 661 47.42 0.62 -10.24
N ALA A 662 47.62 1.79 -10.82
CA ALA A 662 48.94 2.22 -11.31
C ALA A 662 49.99 2.25 -10.19
N ALA A 663 49.62 2.75 -9.00
CA ALA A 663 50.50 2.76 -7.85
C ALA A 663 50.82 1.35 -7.35
N ILE A 664 49.89 0.40 -7.42
CA ILE A 664 50.13 -1.00 -7.08
C ILE A 664 51.04 -1.67 -8.13
N GLU A 665 50.75 -1.50 -9.44
CA GLU A 665 51.58 -2.06 -10.50
C GLU A 665 53.02 -1.54 -10.43
N ARG A 666 53.19 -0.25 -10.08
CA ARG A 666 54.53 0.32 -9.81
C ARG A 666 55.23 -0.38 -8.64
N LYS A 667 54.50 -0.61 -7.52
CA LYS A 667 55.04 -1.35 -6.36
C LYS A 667 55.45 -2.80 -6.72
N LEU A 668 54.75 -3.41 -7.66
CA LEU A 668 55.06 -4.75 -8.18
C LEU A 668 56.20 -4.75 -9.20
N GLY A 669 56.80 -3.58 -9.51
CA GLY A 669 57.89 -3.43 -10.46
C GLY A 669 57.44 -3.43 -11.93
N LYS A 670 56.15 -3.36 -12.19
CA LYS A 670 55.57 -3.37 -13.55
C LYS A 670 55.41 -1.93 -14.06
N ALA A 671 56.54 -1.26 -14.27
CA ALA A 671 56.59 0.16 -14.61
C ALA A 671 55.79 0.51 -15.88
N GLN A 672 55.84 -0.35 -16.92
CA GLN A 672 55.13 -0.11 -18.18
C GLN A 672 53.60 -0.16 -17.99
N ASP A 673 53.10 -1.13 -17.24
CA ASP A 673 51.66 -1.27 -16.95
C ASP A 673 51.17 -0.07 -16.14
N ALA A 674 51.93 0.32 -15.11
CA ALA A 674 51.65 1.50 -14.30
C ALA A 674 51.62 2.78 -15.15
N ALA A 675 52.56 2.98 -16.05
CA ALA A 675 52.59 4.15 -16.93
C ALA A 675 51.37 4.20 -17.84
N THR A 676 50.95 3.06 -18.39
CA THR A 676 49.73 2.96 -19.22
C THR A 676 48.49 3.38 -18.46
N LEU A 677 48.32 2.89 -17.21
CA LEU A 677 47.18 3.24 -16.37
C LEU A 677 47.16 4.74 -16.00
N TYR A 678 48.33 5.34 -15.71
CA TYR A 678 48.39 6.80 -15.50
C TYR A 678 48.05 7.58 -16.78
N ASP A 679 48.49 7.09 -17.94
CA ASP A 679 48.12 7.74 -19.22
C ASP A 679 46.65 7.66 -19.51
N GLU A 680 45.94 6.56 -19.14
CA GLU A 680 44.50 6.47 -19.21
C GLU A 680 43.83 7.56 -18.37
N VAL A 681 44.29 7.83 -17.14
CA VAL A 681 43.75 8.88 -16.26
C VAL A 681 43.99 10.25 -16.88
N LEU A 682 45.19 10.52 -17.43
CA LEU A 682 45.57 11.82 -18.02
C LEU A 682 44.74 12.14 -19.28
N GLN A 683 44.46 11.15 -20.11
CA GLN A 683 43.68 11.27 -21.35
C GLN A 683 42.15 11.25 -21.08
N GLY A 684 41.73 10.67 -19.96
CA GLY A 684 40.34 10.55 -19.58
C GLY A 684 39.72 11.85 -19.08
N ASN A 685 38.43 11.76 -18.75
CA ASN A 685 37.66 12.87 -18.13
C ASN A 685 37.83 12.92 -16.60
N ALA A 686 39.04 12.57 -16.12
CA ALA A 686 39.33 12.60 -14.69
C ALA A 686 39.36 14.02 -14.13
N LYS A 687 39.03 14.14 -12.84
CA LYS A 687 39.11 15.41 -12.11
C LYS A 687 40.54 15.94 -12.10
N PRO A 688 40.74 17.26 -11.99
CA PRO A 688 42.06 17.85 -11.93
C PRO A 688 42.97 17.23 -10.87
N GLU A 689 42.43 16.87 -9.71
CA GLU A 689 43.16 16.26 -8.60
C GLU A 689 43.73 14.87 -9.01
N GLU A 690 42.88 14.04 -9.62
CA GLU A 690 43.24 12.70 -10.09
C GLU A 690 44.30 12.78 -11.21
N LYS A 691 44.22 13.77 -12.08
CA LYS A 691 45.27 14.03 -13.13
C LYS A 691 46.61 14.48 -12.56
N ARG A 692 46.59 15.31 -11.48
CA ARG A 692 47.83 15.68 -10.77
C ARG A 692 48.49 14.50 -10.10
N GLU A 693 47.69 13.64 -9.46
CA GLU A 693 48.18 12.39 -8.88
C GLU A 693 48.79 11.49 -9.95
N ALA A 694 48.14 11.34 -11.11
CA ALA A 694 48.66 10.54 -12.22
C ALA A 694 49.96 11.11 -12.76
N LEU A 695 50.07 12.45 -12.96
CA LEU A 695 51.30 13.10 -13.36
C LEU A 695 52.44 12.85 -12.36
N CYS A 696 52.13 13.02 -11.07
CA CYS A 696 53.13 12.77 -10.03
C CYS A 696 53.60 11.32 -10.03
N GLY A 697 52.65 10.35 -10.13
CA GLY A 697 52.96 8.92 -10.23
C GLY A 697 53.78 8.54 -11.45
N LYS A 698 53.46 9.15 -12.60
CA LYS A 698 54.25 8.96 -13.84
C LYS A 698 55.69 9.49 -13.70
N GLY A 699 55.87 10.67 -13.10
CA GLY A 699 57.16 11.19 -12.76
C GLY A 699 57.97 10.26 -11.83
N ASP A 700 57.28 9.65 -10.84
CA ASP A 700 57.90 8.70 -9.94
C ASP A 700 58.37 7.41 -10.64
N ILE A 701 57.68 6.91 -11.67
CA ILE A 701 58.15 5.78 -12.49
C ILE A 701 59.48 6.12 -13.17
N PHE A 702 59.56 7.27 -13.78
CA PHE A 702 60.81 7.70 -14.41
C PHE A 702 61.96 7.91 -13.40
N TYR A 703 61.63 8.47 -12.24
CA TYR A 703 62.60 8.61 -11.15
C TYR A 703 63.16 7.27 -10.69
N GLU A 704 62.31 6.28 -10.44
CA GLU A 704 62.70 4.93 -10.01
C GLU A 704 63.56 4.19 -11.05
N SER A 705 63.33 4.47 -12.34
CA SER A 705 64.11 3.90 -13.44
C SER A 705 65.40 4.70 -13.74
N GLY A 706 65.59 5.82 -13.05
CA GLY A 706 66.72 6.73 -13.34
C GLY A 706 68.07 6.22 -12.92
N GLU A 707 68.20 5.29 -11.98
CA GLU A 707 69.45 4.68 -11.58
C GLU A 707 69.98 3.76 -12.68
N ALA A 708 69.13 3.10 -13.45
CA ALA A 708 69.47 2.28 -14.56
C ALA A 708 69.80 3.07 -15.85
N ASP A 709 69.13 4.17 -16.05
CA ASP A 709 69.32 5.06 -17.20
C ASP A 709 69.05 6.51 -16.78
N HIS A 710 70.12 7.32 -16.69
CA HIS A 710 70.04 8.72 -16.25
C HIS A 710 69.18 9.61 -17.12
N GLU A 711 68.85 9.21 -18.36
CA GLU A 711 67.90 9.94 -19.20
C GLU A 711 66.47 9.95 -18.62
N ASN A 712 66.14 8.92 -17.83
CA ASN A 712 64.86 8.87 -17.13
C ASN A 712 64.74 9.91 -16.02
N TYR A 713 65.83 10.34 -15.38
CA TYR A 713 65.73 11.48 -14.45
C TYR A 713 65.37 12.77 -15.19
N LYS A 714 65.79 12.97 -16.41
CA LYS A 714 65.40 14.13 -17.23
C LYS A 714 63.94 14.05 -17.60
N ARG A 715 63.45 12.86 -18.00
CA ARG A 715 62.02 12.64 -18.26
C ARG A 715 61.18 12.85 -16.99
N ALA A 716 61.64 12.45 -15.81
CA ALA A 716 60.98 12.72 -14.57
C ALA A 716 60.87 14.22 -14.29
N ILE A 717 61.96 14.98 -14.56
CA ILE A 717 61.99 16.44 -14.44
C ILE A 717 60.94 17.10 -15.33
N GLU A 718 60.82 16.66 -16.61
CA GLU A 718 59.83 17.20 -17.54
C GLU A 718 58.41 17.02 -17.03
N VAL A 719 58.07 15.83 -16.48
CA VAL A 719 56.74 15.54 -15.91
C VAL A 719 56.50 16.36 -14.66
N TYR A 720 57.46 16.49 -13.75
CA TYR A 720 57.32 17.31 -12.55
C TYR A 720 57.22 18.80 -12.90
N ASP A 721 57.91 19.27 -13.95
CA ASP A 721 57.75 20.65 -14.43
C ASP A 721 56.34 20.91 -14.97
N GLN A 722 55.71 19.95 -15.68
CA GLN A 722 54.33 20.06 -16.12
C GLN A 722 53.39 20.25 -14.95
N LEU A 723 53.58 19.48 -13.84
CA LEU A 723 52.77 19.61 -12.65
C LEU A 723 53.03 20.94 -11.90
N ALA A 724 54.32 21.33 -11.77
CA ALA A 724 54.71 22.55 -11.08
C ALA A 724 54.25 23.83 -11.81
N ALA A 725 54.10 23.76 -13.14
CA ALA A 725 53.67 24.90 -13.97
C ALA A 725 52.14 25.14 -13.93
N GLN A 726 51.31 24.20 -13.40
CA GLN A 726 49.88 24.36 -13.29
C GLN A 726 49.54 25.46 -12.28
N LYS A 727 49.05 26.62 -12.77
CA LYS A 727 48.73 27.77 -11.92
C LYS A 727 47.56 27.52 -10.97
N ASP A 728 46.64 26.65 -11.39
CA ASP A 728 45.43 26.25 -10.65
C ASP A 728 45.70 25.11 -9.65
N ALA A 729 46.93 24.52 -9.70
CA ALA A 729 47.27 23.46 -8.75
C ALA A 729 47.45 24.01 -7.33
N PRO A 730 46.84 23.37 -6.30
CA PRO A 730 47.16 23.66 -4.91
C PRO A 730 48.67 23.67 -4.65
N LEU A 731 49.11 24.48 -3.71
CA LEU A 731 50.54 24.69 -3.47
C LEU A 731 51.28 23.40 -3.13
N HIS A 732 50.68 22.52 -2.35
CA HIS A 732 51.30 21.25 -1.97
C HIS A 732 51.67 20.38 -3.19
N TRP A 733 50.87 20.34 -4.26
CA TRP A 733 51.21 19.62 -5.50
C TRP A 733 52.38 20.27 -6.20
N ARG A 734 52.42 21.59 -6.31
CA ARG A 734 53.52 22.31 -6.94
C ARG A 734 54.82 22.15 -6.15
N ASN A 735 54.79 22.29 -4.83
CA ASN A 735 55.94 22.09 -3.97
C ASN A 735 56.43 20.64 -4.00
N GLN A 736 55.50 19.64 -4.02
CA GLN A 736 55.86 18.25 -4.18
C GLN A 736 56.59 18.00 -5.49
N ALA A 737 56.07 18.52 -6.60
CA ALA A 737 56.71 18.38 -7.93
C ALA A 737 58.08 19.04 -7.96
N LEU A 738 58.22 20.28 -7.46
CA LEU A 738 59.51 20.97 -7.35
C LEU A 738 60.50 20.22 -6.46
N PHE A 739 60.06 19.69 -5.32
CA PHE A 739 60.91 18.90 -4.44
C PHE A 739 61.45 17.65 -5.17
N LYS A 740 60.57 16.87 -5.82
CA LYS A 740 60.94 15.68 -6.58
C LYS A 740 61.86 16.01 -7.77
N LYS A 741 61.61 17.12 -8.46
CA LYS A 741 62.50 17.67 -9.48
C LYS A 741 63.90 17.95 -8.92
N GLY A 742 63.96 18.64 -7.75
CA GLY A 742 65.23 18.92 -7.09
C GLY A 742 66.04 17.65 -6.78
N ILE A 743 65.36 16.56 -6.33
CA ILE A 743 66.00 15.27 -6.10
C ILE A 743 66.53 14.66 -7.42
N CYS A 744 65.78 14.75 -8.54
CA CYS A 744 66.24 14.28 -9.87
C CYS A 744 67.51 15.04 -10.35
N LEU A 745 67.49 16.36 -10.18
CA LEU A 745 68.65 17.19 -10.52
C LEU A 745 69.85 16.84 -9.69
N GLU A 746 69.65 16.56 -8.39
CA GLU A 746 70.80 16.09 -7.54
C GLU A 746 71.34 14.77 -8.06
N LYS A 747 70.48 13.80 -8.44
CA LYS A 747 70.88 12.52 -9.02
C LYS A 747 71.64 12.64 -10.35
N LEU A 748 71.37 13.67 -11.14
CA LEU A 748 72.08 14.00 -12.38
C LEU A 748 73.39 14.73 -12.11
N GLY A 749 73.70 15.04 -10.85
CA GLY A 749 74.86 15.83 -10.49
C GLY A 749 74.74 17.34 -10.69
N GLU A 750 73.54 17.81 -11.04
CA GLU A 750 73.26 19.24 -11.28
C GLU A 750 72.95 19.93 -9.96
N ARG A 751 73.91 19.99 -9.05
CA ARG A 751 73.68 20.41 -7.66
C ARG A 751 73.20 21.86 -7.49
N ASP A 752 73.75 22.76 -8.34
CA ASP A 752 73.28 24.17 -8.28
C ASP A 752 71.85 24.33 -8.72
N ASN A 753 71.43 23.59 -9.76
CA ASN A 753 70.04 23.59 -10.22
C ASN A 753 69.09 22.91 -9.17
N ALA A 754 69.55 21.86 -8.49
CA ALA A 754 68.81 21.22 -7.38
C ALA A 754 68.64 22.20 -6.22
N LEU A 755 69.73 22.89 -5.81
CA LEU A 755 69.67 23.88 -4.75
C LEU A 755 68.72 25.01 -5.10
N ALA A 756 68.79 25.58 -6.29
CA ALA A 756 67.89 26.63 -6.76
C ALA A 756 66.42 26.16 -6.74
N THR A 757 66.18 24.91 -7.14
CA THR A 757 64.82 24.32 -7.12
C THR A 757 64.26 24.15 -5.72
N PHE A 758 65.07 23.64 -4.76
CA PHE A 758 64.67 23.54 -3.36
C PHE A 758 64.43 24.93 -2.73
N TYR A 759 65.29 25.89 -3.09
CA TYR A 759 65.19 27.25 -2.54
C TYR A 759 63.94 27.99 -3.05
N LYS A 760 63.50 27.69 -4.26
CA LYS A 760 62.21 28.20 -4.82
C LYS A 760 61.02 27.84 -3.95
N ILE A 761 60.98 26.61 -3.38
CA ILE A 761 59.92 26.18 -2.48
C ILE A 761 59.97 27.02 -1.18
N ILE A 762 61.16 27.30 -0.65
CA ILE A 762 61.38 28.15 0.55
C ILE A 762 60.85 29.56 0.27
N GLU A 763 61.19 30.12 -0.89
CA GLU A 763 60.75 31.48 -1.28
C GLU A 763 59.22 31.54 -1.42
N GLU A 764 58.63 30.60 -2.13
CA GLU A 764 57.20 30.54 -2.28
C GLU A 764 56.44 30.47 -0.96
N GLU A 765 56.94 29.72 0.04
CA GLU A 765 56.32 29.54 1.35
C GLU A 765 56.58 30.74 2.30
N THR A 766 57.62 31.53 2.07
CA THR A 766 57.94 32.71 2.88
C THR A 766 57.31 34.00 2.35
N ARG A 767 56.54 33.95 1.27
CA ARG A 767 55.85 35.16 0.73
C ARG A 767 54.90 35.80 1.76
N PRO A 768 54.91 37.12 1.88
CA PRO A 768 54.09 37.83 2.86
C PRO A 768 52.57 37.73 2.64
N ASP A 769 52.15 37.48 1.42
CA ASP A 769 50.76 37.42 0.97
C ASP A 769 50.07 36.08 1.25
N ARG A 770 50.71 35.17 1.96
CA ARG A 770 50.18 33.83 2.21
C ARG A 770 49.71 33.66 3.67
N PRO A 771 48.38 33.42 3.87
CA PRO A 771 47.81 33.25 5.19
C PRO A 771 48.09 31.90 5.85
N GLN A 772 48.39 30.86 5.07
CA GLN A 772 48.69 29.50 5.53
C GLN A 772 49.96 28.96 4.84
N ARG A 773 50.87 28.42 5.61
CA ARG A 773 52.13 27.80 5.14
C ARG A 773 51.94 26.27 5.05
N GLU A 774 52.46 25.69 3.98
CA GLU A 774 52.58 24.24 3.81
C GLU A 774 53.97 23.81 4.29
N PHE A 775 54.04 23.45 5.60
CA PHE A 775 55.33 23.16 6.24
C PHE A 775 55.97 21.83 5.80
N PHE A 776 55.24 20.83 5.26
CA PHE A 776 55.82 19.53 4.92
C PHE A 776 56.89 19.63 3.85
N TRP A 777 56.59 20.18 2.67
CA TRP A 777 57.53 20.32 1.59
C TRP A 777 58.51 21.47 1.83
N TYR A 778 58.13 22.52 2.55
CA TYR A 778 59.00 23.59 3.00
C TYR A 778 60.19 23.07 3.80
N TYR A 779 59.98 22.28 4.81
CA TYR A 779 61.04 21.71 5.63
C TYR A 779 61.83 20.67 4.87
N LYS A 780 61.20 19.79 4.05
CA LYS A 780 61.93 18.82 3.25
C LYS A 780 62.86 19.50 2.27
N ALA A 781 62.39 20.50 1.53
CA ALA A 781 63.23 21.26 0.61
C ALA A 781 64.31 22.02 1.32
N GLY A 782 64.01 22.69 2.43
CA GLY A 782 64.95 23.46 3.20
C GLY A 782 66.11 22.64 3.79
N PHE A 783 65.77 21.49 4.35
CA PHE A 783 66.80 20.60 4.89
C PHE A 783 67.66 19.98 3.75
N ASN A 784 67.10 19.67 2.57
CA ASN A 784 67.89 19.22 1.46
C ASN A 784 68.76 20.32 0.85
N ALA A 785 68.24 21.53 0.75
CA ALA A 785 69.06 22.70 0.33
C ALA A 785 70.24 22.97 1.29
N ALA A 786 69.96 22.94 2.62
CA ALA A 786 71.03 23.11 3.61
C ALA A 786 72.08 21.98 3.52
N ARG A 787 71.63 20.71 3.39
CA ARG A 787 72.50 19.56 3.20
C ARG A 787 73.41 19.71 1.97
N LEU A 788 72.88 20.08 0.83
CA LEU A 788 73.64 20.33 -0.40
C LEU A 788 74.75 21.38 -0.18
N LEU A 789 74.40 22.44 0.52
CA LEU A 789 75.35 23.52 0.87
C LEU A 789 76.40 23.02 1.86
N GLU A 790 76.10 22.19 2.83
CA GLU A 790 77.04 21.57 3.74
C GLU A 790 77.99 20.62 2.99
N ASP A 791 77.40 19.78 2.12
CA ASP A 791 78.22 18.89 1.29
C ASP A 791 79.20 19.63 0.41
N ASP A 792 78.89 20.85 -0.01
CA ASP A 792 79.78 21.74 -0.80
C ASP A 792 80.64 22.61 0.10
N SER A 793 80.72 22.37 1.38
CA SER A 793 81.46 23.19 2.38
C SER A 793 81.02 24.66 2.41
N LYS A 794 79.82 25.00 1.96
CA LYS A 794 79.19 26.33 1.98
C LYS A 794 78.52 26.60 3.29
N TRP A 795 79.24 26.59 4.41
CA TRP A 795 78.73 26.61 5.76
C TRP A 795 77.89 27.82 6.09
N GLN A 796 78.26 29.02 5.73
CA GLN A 796 77.55 30.25 5.98
C GLN A 796 76.20 30.30 5.23
N PRO A 797 76.07 29.98 3.93
CA PRO A 797 74.82 29.80 3.25
C PRO A 797 73.93 28.75 3.87
N ALA A 798 74.45 27.56 4.30
CA ALA A 798 73.70 26.53 5.00
C ALA A 798 73.12 27.05 6.32
N ALA A 799 73.88 27.83 7.07
CA ALA A 799 73.39 28.46 8.31
C ALA A 799 72.23 29.42 8.05
N VAL A 800 72.29 30.20 6.97
CA VAL A 800 71.17 31.09 6.58
C VAL A 800 69.90 30.30 6.26
N VAL A 801 70.02 29.17 5.54
CA VAL A 801 68.84 28.31 5.25
C VAL A 801 68.27 27.77 6.59
N TYR A 802 69.12 27.21 7.47
CA TYR A 802 68.62 26.72 8.77
C TYR A 802 68.00 27.82 9.62
N GLN A 803 68.56 29.04 9.55
CA GLN A 803 67.99 30.21 10.23
C GLN A 803 66.55 30.51 9.76
N LYS A 804 66.34 30.48 8.43
CA LYS A 804 65.00 30.63 7.84
C LYS A 804 64.04 29.54 8.27
N LEU A 805 64.50 28.30 8.28
CA LEU A 805 63.68 27.17 8.74
C LEU A 805 63.32 27.29 10.25
N ALA A 806 64.30 27.67 11.07
CA ALA A 806 64.09 27.84 12.49
C ALA A 806 63.13 28.99 12.86
N SER A 807 63.10 30.07 12.06
CA SER A 807 62.25 31.23 12.25
C SER A 807 60.81 31.06 11.70
N ALA A 808 60.60 30.09 10.83
CA ALA A 808 59.31 29.90 10.14
C ALA A 808 58.19 29.38 11.03
N GLY A 809 58.51 28.78 12.20
CA GLY A 809 57.53 28.07 13.04
C GLY A 809 57.18 26.67 12.51
N GLY A 810 56.27 25.95 13.14
CA GLY A 810 55.88 24.58 12.76
C GLY A 810 56.70 23.47 13.43
N ALA A 811 56.28 22.23 13.21
CA ALA A 811 56.76 21.07 14.00
C ALA A 811 58.28 20.79 13.94
N ARG A 812 58.95 21.21 12.87
CA ARG A 812 60.39 20.94 12.64
C ARG A 812 61.30 22.18 12.83
N SER A 813 60.78 23.31 13.35
CA SER A 813 61.57 24.52 13.63
C SER A 813 62.63 24.28 14.68
N GLU A 814 62.39 23.48 15.69
CA GLU A 814 63.36 23.14 16.74
C GLU A 814 64.49 22.25 16.20
N GLU A 815 64.17 21.30 15.29
CA GLU A 815 65.20 20.55 14.60
C GLU A 815 66.13 21.47 13.76
N ALA A 816 65.55 22.46 13.09
CA ALA A 816 66.31 23.44 12.34
C ALA A 816 67.19 24.31 13.26
N LYS A 817 66.68 24.72 14.39
CA LYS A 817 67.50 25.44 15.44
C LYS A 817 68.65 24.59 15.93
N SER A 818 68.39 23.34 16.23
CA SER A 818 69.42 22.38 16.70
C SER A 818 70.53 22.19 15.64
N ARG A 819 70.18 21.99 14.39
CA ARG A 819 71.14 21.85 13.26
C ARG A 819 71.94 23.15 13.06
N LEU A 820 71.28 24.30 13.12
CA LEU A 820 71.93 25.61 13.03
C LEU A 820 72.93 25.78 14.16
N GLY A 821 72.54 25.50 15.41
CA GLY A 821 73.44 25.60 16.55
C GLY A 821 74.66 24.67 16.41
N ARG A 822 74.46 23.43 16.01
CA ARG A 822 75.56 22.47 15.72
C ARG A 822 76.51 22.99 14.62
N LEU A 823 75.94 23.43 13.49
CA LEU A 823 76.71 23.92 12.35
C LEU A 823 77.58 25.15 12.74
N ARG A 824 76.99 26.09 13.50
CA ARG A 824 77.71 27.24 14.03
C ARG A 824 78.87 26.86 14.94
N LEU A 825 78.67 25.88 15.82
CA LEU A 825 79.73 25.40 16.74
C LEU A 825 80.82 24.68 15.99
N GLU A 826 80.47 23.80 15.07
CA GLU A 826 81.46 22.97 14.33
C GLU A 826 82.36 23.78 13.38
N HIS A 827 81.77 24.87 12.81
CA HIS A 827 82.53 25.68 11.80
C HIS A 827 82.78 27.13 12.22
N PHE A 828 82.64 27.43 13.53
CA PHE A 828 82.93 28.76 14.14
C PHE A 828 82.23 29.92 13.41
N LEU A 829 80.90 29.73 13.09
CA LEU A 829 80.12 30.75 12.40
C LEU A 829 79.48 31.67 13.47
N TRP A 830 79.88 32.90 13.52
CA TRP A 830 79.31 33.89 14.45
C TRP A 830 78.18 34.66 13.76
N GLU A 831 77.22 35.11 14.56
CA GLU A 831 76.18 36.03 14.04
C GLU A 831 76.84 37.33 13.63
N GLN A 832 76.65 37.76 12.41
CA GLN A 832 76.95 39.11 11.96
C GLN A 832 75.81 40.03 12.24
#